data_083cae0f88a3b34a6a82f7df05b99a5e
#
_entry.id   083cae0f88a3b34a6a82f7df05b99a5e
#
_cell.length_a   1.000
_cell.length_b   1.000
_cell.length_c   1.000
_cell.angle_alpha   90.00
_cell.angle_beta   90.00
_cell.angle_gamma   90.00
#
_symmetry.space_group_name_H-M   'P 1'
#
loop_
_entity.id
_entity.type
_entity.pdbx_description
1 polymer ?
#
loop_
_entity_poly.entity_id
_entity_poly.type
_entity_poly.pdbx_seq_one_letter_code
_entity_poly.pdbx_strand_id
1 'polypeptide(L)'
;MSFHLLGIASAAIAAALLLPEVTTSAARRESFNPNWLFHNTDAPGAEADAYDDSAWRAVRLPHDWAIEGPFDRRYNARCGGLPFHGTGWYRKKFPTPDISSGQRVAIEFDGAMYDAHVWVNGQFVGRRPFGYIGFELEVTDLLHSDERENVVAVRLQPEDLSSRWYPGAGLYRNTWLHVRPSVHVPQWGVAITTPTVTDEQATAAVATDVTNSRPEAVDLLIRQTAVSPDGDVAATIENPLRIAAGESETIRQRLAIAAPQRWDVHGPHLYTLKTELVAAGEVVDRVENRFGIRTIEFGPEFGFRLNGRPLQLNGVCLHHDLGPLGAAVNRRATQRQLEIMQSMGVNAIRTSHNPPSPEQLELCDELGLLVIDEAFDCWRIPKVPNGYHKFFDEWHERDLRDMIRRDRNHPSVILWSIGNEIREQGRQDGWKLARELTRICHDQDPSRLTTAGFNNYPAAFDNKLAHEVDVVGLNYKPMFYHDAIRREPGLVIYGSETSSCTSSRGIYHLPIEAYTRHASLQVSSYDLIGPKWAYPPDVEFQQLKENPRVFGEFVWTGLDYLGEPTPYGGRDNSTNGYWNDDWPSHSSYFAPVDLCGLPKDRFYLYQSQWTDTPMAHLLPHWNWEGSDTKIIPVYCYTNGDEAELWLNGQSLGRLKKGVDTTPVKVDCYNWPGGDLASPYRLRWDVPFAPGELKVIAYRDGKPVAEDRVATAGKPAAIELTADRTLIEAGEDLAFVTVRILDDRGNFCPRADHRVEFETSRGGRLVAVGNGDATSTNPFQASSCRAFSGMCLAIVGPDQIEDGIFALRATAPALEPAVLTIEVKPN
;
A
#
# COMPACT_ATOMS: atom_id res chain seq x y z
N MET A 1 82.69 57.90 9.66
CA MET A 1 82.08 58.15 10.98
C MET A 1 80.85 57.22 11.06
N SER A 2 81.02 56.22 11.90
CA SER A 2 80.03 55.14 12.04
C SER A 2 79.01 55.59 13.11
N PHE A 3 77.77 55.19 12.95
CA PHE A 3 76.81 55.05 14.03
C PHE A 3 76.07 53.71 13.90
N HIS A 4 76.28 52.89 14.93
CA HIS A 4 75.51 51.65 15.15
C HIS A 4 74.15 52.00 15.78
N LEU A 5 73.08 51.35 15.32
CA LEU A 5 71.86 51.28 16.05
C LEU A 5 71.43 49.80 16.24
N LEU A 6 71.41 49.41 17.52
CA LEU A 6 70.91 48.11 18.01
C LEU A 6 69.36 48.06 17.83
N GLY A 7 68.92 47.05 17.18
CA GLY A 7 67.48 46.70 17.12
C GLY A 7 67.18 45.57 18.09
N ILE A 8 66.26 45.79 19.00
CA ILE A 8 65.74 44.80 19.97
C ILE A 8 64.64 44.02 19.31
N ALA A 9 64.82 42.72 19.07
CA ALA A 9 63.82 41.83 18.58
C ALA A 9 62.98 41.34 19.75
N SER A 10 61.66 41.74 19.81
CA SER A 10 60.70 41.17 20.71
C SER A 10 60.15 39.88 20.08
N ALA A 11 60.40 38.73 20.70
CA ALA A 11 59.79 37.44 20.34
C ALA A 11 58.41 37.34 21.00
N ALA A 12 57.33 37.42 20.21
CA ALA A 12 55.97 37.08 20.61
C ALA A 12 55.81 35.54 20.53
N ILE A 13 55.71 34.87 21.66
CA ILE A 13 55.33 33.48 21.75
C ILE A 13 53.81 33.41 21.54
N ALA A 14 53.36 32.99 20.34
CA ALA A 14 51.97 32.63 20.11
C ALA A 14 51.73 31.22 20.66
N ALA A 15 51.07 31.14 21.82
CA ALA A 15 50.51 29.89 22.30
C ALA A 15 49.32 29.49 21.41
N ALA A 16 49.57 28.59 20.50
CA ALA A 16 48.47 27.90 19.77
C ALA A 16 47.76 26.99 20.79
N LEU A 17 46.59 27.40 21.22
CA LEU A 17 45.63 26.50 21.86
C LEU A 17 45.26 25.44 20.83
N LEU A 18 45.82 24.25 20.98
CA LEU A 18 45.36 23.04 20.29
C LEU A 18 43.97 22.74 20.87
N LEU A 19 42.93 23.22 20.18
CA LEU A 19 41.58 22.67 20.32
C LEU A 19 41.65 21.23 19.82
N PRO A 20 41.11 20.25 20.55
CA PRO A 20 41.05 18.88 20.03
C PRO A 20 40.30 18.86 18.71
N GLU A 21 40.91 18.26 17.68
CA GLU A 21 40.21 17.93 16.44
C GLU A 21 38.99 17.08 16.80
N VAL A 22 37.82 17.69 16.77
CA VAL A 22 36.54 16.95 16.83
C VAL A 22 36.35 16.33 15.47
N THR A 23 36.86 15.14 15.24
CA THR A 23 36.47 14.30 14.14
C THR A 23 34.99 13.95 14.37
N THR A 24 34.07 14.75 13.86
CA THR A 24 32.65 14.45 13.86
C THR A 24 32.41 13.35 12.83
N SER A 25 32.24 12.11 13.31
CA SER A 25 31.69 11.04 12.46
C SER A 25 30.29 11.48 11.98
N ALA A 26 30.06 11.42 10.68
CA ALA A 26 28.78 11.82 10.09
C ALA A 26 27.62 11.01 10.66
N ALA A 27 26.43 11.61 10.70
CA ALA A 27 25.19 10.87 11.00
C ALA A 27 25.05 9.67 10.06
N ARG A 28 24.60 8.53 10.59
CA ARG A 28 24.38 7.31 9.81
C ARG A 28 23.08 6.63 10.21
N ARG A 29 22.42 6.08 9.22
CA ARG A 29 21.24 5.21 9.36
C ARG A 29 21.56 3.87 8.72
N GLU A 30 21.56 2.82 9.51
CA GLU A 30 21.93 1.48 9.09
C GLU A 30 20.74 0.53 9.23
N SER A 31 20.61 -0.42 8.28
CA SER A 31 19.60 -1.46 8.38
C SER A 31 19.85 -2.33 9.62
N PHE A 32 18.82 -2.44 10.45
CA PHE A 32 18.88 -3.25 11.66
C PHE A 32 18.08 -4.57 11.49
N ASN A 33 17.65 -4.87 10.26
CA ASN A 33 16.84 -6.04 9.91
C ASN A 33 17.50 -7.42 10.07
N PRO A 34 18.83 -7.62 9.84
CA PRO A 34 19.44 -8.95 9.93
C PRO A 34 19.57 -9.47 11.37
N ASN A 35 19.68 -10.81 11.51
CA ASN A 35 20.14 -11.48 12.73
C ASN A 35 19.25 -11.28 13.97
N TRP A 36 17.94 -11.31 13.82
CA TRP A 36 16.99 -11.38 14.93
C TRP A 36 16.71 -12.84 15.31
N LEU A 37 16.42 -13.08 16.58
CA LEU A 37 15.90 -14.32 17.10
C LEU A 37 14.41 -14.13 17.43
N PHE A 38 13.58 -15.10 17.10
CA PHE A 38 12.13 -15.05 17.25
C PHE A 38 11.59 -16.24 18.04
N HIS A 39 10.60 -15.97 18.89
CA HIS A 39 9.84 -16.97 19.64
C HIS A 39 8.37 -16.57 19.70
N ASN A 40 7.46 -17.48 19.31
CA ASN A 40 6.03 -17.17 19.12
C ASN A 40 5.15 -17.60 20.30
N THR A 41 5.72 -17.69 21.50
CA THR A 41 4.96 -17.89 22.74
C THR A 41 5.45 -16.94 23.81
N ASP A 42 4.69 -16.79 24.90
CA ASP A 42 5.16 -15.97 26.00
C ASP A 42 6.43 -16.55 26.62
N ALA A 43 7.39 -15.69 26.90
CA ALA A 43 8.70 -16.03 27.44
C ALA A 43 9.04 -15.06 28.60
N PRO A 44 8.45 -15.27 29.79
CA PRO A 44 8.72 -14.41 30.94
C PRO A 44 10.21 -14.32 31.28
N GLY A 45 10.71 -13.11 31.45
CA GLY A 45 12.12 -12.84 31.69
C GLY A 45 12.95 -12.62 30.39
N ALA A 46 12.35 -12.75 29.20
CA ALA A 46 13.05 -12.57 27.92
C ALA A 46 13.52 -11.13 27.66
N GLU A 47 13.11 -10.18 28.46
CA GLU A 47 13.65 -8.82 28.49
C GLU A 47 15.06 -8.74 29.06
N ALA A 48 15.48 -9.69 29.88
CA ALA A 48 16.78 -9.65 30.60
C ALA A 48 17.96 -10.03 29.67
N ASP A 49 19.11 -9.38 29.87
CA ASP A 49 20.34 -9.64 29.10
C ASP A 49 20.74 -11.11 29.11
N ALA A 50 20.73 -11.71 30.33
CA ALA A 50 21.23 -13.07 30.58
C ALA A 50 20.21 -14.16 30.19
N TYR A 51 19.07 -13.81 29.56
CA TYR A 51 18.10 -14.78 29.12
C TYR A 51 18.69 -15.70 28.04
N ASP A 52 18.48 -17.03 28.22
CA ASP A 52 18.94 -18.03 27.24
C ASP A 52 17.98 -18.11 26.04
N ASP A 53 18.37 -17.47 24.96
CA ASP A 53 17.66 -17.42 23.68
C ASP A 53 18.22 -18.41 22.63
N SER A 54 19.10 -19.33 23.03
CA SER A 54 19.79 -20.26 22.11
C SER A 54 18.87 -21.20 21.36
N ALA A 55 17.68 -21.48 21.88
CA ALA A 55 16.65 -22.30 21.22
C ALA A 55 15.72 -21.49 20.30
N TRP A 56 15.87 -20.19 20.21
CA TRP A 56 15.01 -19.33 19.38
C TRP A 56 15.39 -19.43 17.91
N ARG A 57 14.39 -19.25 17.05
CA ARG A 57 14.58 -19.30 15.59
C ARG A 57 15.22 -18.01 15.09
N ALA A 58 16.26 -18.15 14.28
CA ALA A 58 16.82 -17.00 13.55
C ALA A 58 15.83 -16.52 12.46
N VAL A 59 15.59 -15.22 12.41
CA VAL A 59 14.76 -14.55 11.41
C VAL A 59 15.44 -13.28 10.91
N ARG A 60 15.04 -12.86 9.72
CA ARG A 60 15.35 -11.56 9.15
C ARG A 60 14.06 -10.71 9.11
N LEU A 61 14.16 -9.43 9.40
CA LEU A 61 13.06 -8.49 9.23
C LEU A 61 13.02 -7.95 7.80
N PRO A 62 11.85 -7.52 7.31
CA PRO A 62 10.51 -7.62 7.91
C PRO A 62 10.04 -9.06 8.07
N HIS A 63 9.32 -9.35 9.17
CA HIS A 63 8.87 -10.69 9.50
C HIS A 63 7.43 -10.68 10.02
N ASP A 64 6.57 -11.48 9.40
CA ASP A 64 5.19 -11.75 9.78
C ASP A 64 5.04 -13.24 10.09
N TRP A 65 4.94 -13.59 11.38
CA TRP A 65 4.84 -15.01 11.74
C TRP A 65 3.49 -15.65 11.40
N ALA A 66 2.45 -14.82 11.26
CA ALA A 66 1.11 -15.36 11.05
C ALA A 66 0.95 -15.98 9.66
N ILE A 67 1.63 -15.41 8.63
CA ILE A 67 1.55 -15.92 7.26
C ILE A 67 2.15 -17.32 7.09
N GLU A 68 2.98 -17.75 8.05
CA GLU A 68 3.57 -19.08 8.06
C GLU A 68 2.52 -20.19 8.31
N GLY A 69 1.33 -19.79 8.80
CA GLY A 69 0.21 -20.69 8.97
C GLY A 69 0.30 -21.62 10.20
N PRO A 70 -0.43 -22.71 10.21
CA PRO A 70 -1.32 -23.18 9.15
C PRO A 70 -2.65 -22.39 9.09
N PHE A 71 -3.31 -22.43 7.94
CA PHE A 71 -4.72 -22.08 7.85
C PHE A 71 -5.55 -23.07 8.67
N ASP A 72 -6.41 -22.56 9.56
CA ASP A 72 -7.24 -23.42 10.39
C ASP A 72 -8.55 -22.72 10.75
N ARG A 73 -9.66 -23.48 10.75
CA ARG A 73 -10.99 -23.00 11.16
C ARG A 73 -11.03 -22.45 12.58
N ARG A 74 -10.07 -22.80 13.44
CA ARG A 74 -9.95 -22.26 14.81
C ARG A 74 -9.61 -20.77 14.82
N TYR A 75 -9.00 -20.26 13.75
CA TYR A 75 -8.66 -18.86 13.62
C TYR A 75 -9.73 -18.09 12.88
N ASN A 76 -9.81 -16.80 13.13
CA ASN A 76 -10.82 -15.93 12.59
C ASN A 76 -10.65 -15.75 11.07
N ALA A 77 -11.57 -16.31 10.27
CA ALA A 77 -11.54 -16.19 8.80
C ALA A 77 -11.67 -14.74 8.33
N ARG A 78 -12.30 -13.85 9.10
CA ARG A 78 -12.34 -12.41 8.83
C ARG A 78 -10.95 -11.77 8.84
N CYS A 79 -9.99 -12.39 9.54
CA CYS A 79 -8.59 -12.00 9.59
C CYS A 79 -7.69 -13.03 8.86
N GLY A 80 -8.22 -13.74 7.86
CA GLY A 80 -7.45 -14.66 7.03
C GLY A 80 -7.39 -16.12 7.50
N GLY A 81 -7.98 -16.49 8.65
CA GLY A 81 -7.94 -17.87 9.16
C GLY A 81 -6.52 -18.34 9.54
N LEU A 82 -5.66 -17.41 9.99
CA LEU A 82 -4.25 -17.60 10.31
C LEU A 82 -3.95 -17.27 11.80
N PRO A 83 -2.85 -17.81 12.38
CA PRO A 83 -2.50 -17.65 13.79
C PRO A 83 -1.85 -16.27 14.10
N PHE A 84 -2.57 -15.17 13.88
CA PHE A 84 -2.02 -13.83 14.06
C PHE A 84 -1.99 -13.34 15.51
N HIS A 85 -2.71 -13.97 16.44
CA HIS A 85 -2.80 -13.54 17.83
C HIS A 85 -1.94 -14.38 18.77
N GLY A 86 -1.60 -13.82 19.94
CA GLY A 86 -0.74 -14.41 20.93
C GLY A 86 0.40 -13.48 21.33
N THR A 87 1.44 -14.00 21.97
CA THR A 87 2.64 -13.24 22.33
C THR A 87 3.80 -13.68 21.44
N GLY A 88 4.43 -12.72 20.78
CA GLY A 88 5.66 -12.94 20.04
C GLY A 88 6.81 -12.14 20.63
N TRP A 89 7.97 -12.77 20.76
CA TRP A 89 9.19 -12.13 21.22
C TRP A 89 10.24 -12.10 20.13
N TYR A 90 10.94 -10.96 20.04
CA TYR A 90 12.11 -10.77 19.21
C TYR A 90 13.28 -10.34 20.08
N ARG A 91 14.45 -10.91 19.81
CA ARG A 91 15.70 -10.54 20.49
C ARG A 91 16.81 -10.39 19.46
N LYS A 92 17.71 -9.44 19.71
CA LYS A 92 18.91 -9.26 18.89
C LYS A 92 20.06 -8.78 19.73
N LYS A 93 21.21 -9.45 19.55
CA LYS A 93 22.49 -9.02 20.07
C LYS A 93 23.20 -8.15 19.04
N PHE A 94 23.81 -7.06 19.49
CA PHE A 94 24.55 -6.16 18.63
C PHE A 94 25.70 -5.48 19.41
N PRO A 95 26.83 -5.20 18.73
CA PRO A 95 27.93 -4.46 19.37
C PRO A 95 27.51 -3.01 19.60
N THR A 96 28.09 -2.35 20.59
CA THR A 96 27.93 -0.91 20.70
C THR A 96 28.46 -0.27 19.42
N PRO A 97 27.67 0.58 18.75
CA PRO A 97 28.13 1.28 17.57
C PRO A 97 29.37 2.11 17.88
N ASP A 98 30.28 2.24 16.93
CA ASP A 98 31.38 3.17 17.04
C ASP A 98 30.83 4.60 17.10
N ILE A 99 30.83 5.20 18.26
CA ILE A 99 30.32 6.54 18.54
C ILE A 99 31.43 7.44 19.13
N SER A 100 31.52 8.63 18.57
CA SER A 100 32.33 9.70 19.13
C SER A 100 31.64 10.34 20.33
N SER A 101 32.40 10.99 21.20
CA SER A 101 31.85 11.69 22.35
C SER A 101 30.74 12.65 21.96
N GLY A 102 29.58 12.51 22.58
CA GLY A 102 28.42 13.33 22.35
C GLY A 102 27.52 12.89 21.23
N GLN A 103 27.81 11.79 20.52
CA GLN A 103 26.84 11.19 19.59
C GLN A 103 25.73 10.44 20.35
N ARG A 104 24.56 10.32 19.69
CA ARG A 104 23.36 9.67 20.23
C ARG A 104 22.99 8.48 19.37
N VAL A 105 22.51 7.41 19.98
CA VAL A 105 22.08 6.19 19.30
C VAL A 105 20.59 5.99 19.52
N ALA A 106 19.86 5.72 18.43
CA ALA A 106 18.45 5.39 18.49
C ALA A 106 18.12 4.16 17.64
N ILE A 107 17.06 3.43 18.03
CA ILE A 107 16.49 2.34 17.25
C ILE A 107 15.14 2.81 16.73
N GLU A 108 14.96 2.77 15.41
CA GLU A 108 13.71 3.08 14.71
C GLU A 108 13.03 1.80 14.26
N PHE A 109 11.73 1.74 14.46
CA PHE A 109 10.83 0.73 13.91
C PHE A 109 9.83 1.41 12.99
N ASP A 110 9.74 1.01 11.72
CA ASP A 110 8.75 1.57 10.78
C ASP A 110 7.32 1.08 11.07
N GLY A 111 7.19 0.04 11.87
CA GLY A 111 5.93 -0.52 12.38
C GLY A 111 6.12 -1.87 13.06
N ALA A 112 5.28 -2.17 14.05
CA ALA A 112 5.35 -3.40 14.84
C ALA A 112 3.95 -3.86 15.25
N MET A 113 3.47 -4.99 14.73
CA MET A 113 2.09 -5.49 14.88
C MET A 113 1.99 -6.51 16.01
N TYR A 114 1.34 -6.16 17.10
CA TYR A 114 1.06 -4.82 17.60
C TYR A 114 1.26 -4.79 19.14
N ASP A 115 1.02 -3.66 19.77
CA ASP A 115 1.31 -3.40 21.19
C ASP A 115 2.75 -3.76 21.58
N ALA A 116 3.69 -3.12 20.87
CA ALA A 116 5.12 -3.33 21.01
C ALA A 116 5.64 -2.76 22.33
N HIS A 117 6.35 -3.60 23.09
CA HIS A 117 7.11 -3.20 24.26
C HIS A 117 8.59 -3.49 23.99
N VAL A 118 9.47 -2.52 24.24
CA VAL A 118 10.89 -2.59 23.88
C VAL A 118 11.77 -2.40 25.12
N TRP A 119 12.77 -3.26 25.24
CA TRP A 119 13.83 -3.21 26.27
C TRP A 119 15.20 -3.21 25.60
N VAL A 120 16.15 -2.51 26.22
CA VAL A 120 17.56 -2.59 25.85
C VAL A 120 18.35 -2.90 27.15
N ASN A 121 19.17 -3.95 27.08
CA ASN A 121 19.97 -4.43 28.22
C ASN A 121 19.14 -4.61 29.50
N GLY A 122 17.92 -5.21 29.35
CA GLY A 122 17.00 -5.46 30.47
C GLY A 122 16.21 -4.25 30.94
N GLN A 123 16.48 -3.05 30.43
CA GLN A 123 15.79 -1.82 30.81
C GLN A 123 14.67 -1.49 29.83
N PHE A 124 13.46 -1.22 30.32
CA PHE A 124 12.32 -0.81 29.50
C PHE A 124 12.56 0.57 28.88
N VAL A 125 12.43 0.66 27.56
CA VAL A 125 12.68 1.90 26.80
C VAL A 125 11.38 2.55 26.34
N GLY A 126 10.41 1.75 25.88
CA GLY A 126 9.18 2.33 25.38
C GLY A 126 8.14 1.31 24.93
N ARG A 127 6.93 1.85 24.66
CA ARG A 127 5.76 1.11 24.17
C ARG A 127 5.15 1.83 22.99
N ARG A 128 4.66 1.07 21.99
CA ARG A 128 3.80 1.56 20.90
C ARG A 128 2.67 0.57 20.64
N PRO A 129 1.41 0.92 21.01
CA PRO A 129 0.28 0.00 20.79
C PRO A 129 -0.21 -0.02 19.33
N PHE A 130 -0.14 1.11 18.60
CA PHE A 130 -0.62 1.19 17.21
C PHE A 130 0.46 0.69 16.24
N GLY A 131 0.23 -0.50 15.64
CA GLY A 131 1.23 -1.19 14.84
C GLY A 131 1.53 -0.58 13.47
N TYR A 132 0.72 0.37 12.97
CA TYR A 132 0.80 0.90 11.61
C TYR A 132 1.63 2.16 11.47
N ILE A 133 2.13 2.73 12.54
CA ILE A 133 2.99 3.93 12.52
C ILE A 133 4.34 3.63 13.15
N GLY A 134 5.40 4.20 12.58
CA GLY A 134 6.75 4.05 13.08
C GLY A 134 6.98 4.82 14.38
N PHE A 135 8.05 4.45 15.07
CA PHE A 135 8.52 5.12 16.29
C PHE A 135 10.02 4.93 16.45
N GLU A 136 10.63 5.86 17.11
CA GLU A 136 12.05 5.86 17.42
C GLU A 136 12.27 5.89 18.94
N LEU A 137 13.25 5.15 19.42
CA LEU A 137 13.63 5.05 20.82
C LEU A 137 15.11 5.38 20.98
N GLU A 138 15.43 6.41 21.73
CA GLU A 138 16.80 6.74 22.08
C GLU A 138 17.35 5.77 23.11
N VAL A 139 18.55 5.23 22.88
CA VAL A 139 19.12 4.14 23.67
C VAL A 139 20.56 4.41 24.13
N THR A 140 21.13 5.56 23.82
CA THR A 140 22.56 5.87 24.07
C THR A 140 23.02 5.53 25.49
N ASP A 141 22.27 6.01 26.48
CA ASP A 141 22.65 5.89 27.90
C ASP A 141 22.44 4.47 28.48
N LEU A 142 21.84 3.56 27.66
CA LEU A 142 21.60 2.17 28.00
C LEU A 142 22.64 1.22 27.43
N LEU A 143 23.45 1.68 26.47
CA LEU A 143 24.45 0.86 25.79
C LEU A 143 25.64 0.56 26.70
N HIS A 144 26.19 -0.63 26.56
CA HIS A 144 27.42 -1.00 27.27
C HIS A 144 28.62 -0.18 26.77
N SER A 145 29.44 0.31 27.69
CA SER A 145 30.66 1.05 27.37
C SER A 145 31.90 0.16 27.21
N ASP A 146 31.76 -1.13 27.44
CA ASP A 146 32.80 -2.16 27.31
C ASP A 146 32.50 -3.07 26.08
N GLU A 147 33.29 -4.13 25.89
CA GLU A 147 33.17 -5.04 24.74
C GLU A 147 31.97 -5.99 24.82
N ARG A 148 31.08 -5.88 25.80
CA ARG A 148 29.85 -6.69 25.87
C ARG A 148 28.89 -6.28 24.77
N GLU A 149 28.25 -7.28 24.17
CA GLU A 149 27.15 -7.03 23.24
C GLU A 149 25.95 -6.46 23.98
N ASN A 150 25.21 -5.57 23.33
CA ASN A 150 23.92 -5.09 23.79
C ASN A 150 22.84 -6.06 23.34
N VAL A 151 21.75 -6.08 24.08
CA VAL A 151 20.56 -6.87 23.75
C VAL A 151 19.36 -5.95 23.62
N VAL A 152 18.73 -5.95 22.46
CA VAL A 152 17.38 -5.41 22.31
C VAL A 152 16.37 -6.54 22.35
N ALA A 153 15.33 -6.40 23.16
CA ALA A 153 14.21 -7.33 23.26
C ALA A 153 12.90 -6.59 22.95
N VAL A 154 12.05 -7.20 22.11
CA VAL A 154 10.75 -6.65 21.73
C VAL A 154 9.69 -7.71 21.99
N ARG A 155 8.66 -7.35 22.76
CA ARG A 155 7.47 -8.15 22.95
C ARG A 155 6.30 -7.54 22.20
N LEU A 156 5.61 -8.37 21.43
CA LEU A 156 4.38 -8.01 20.70
C LEU A 156 3.22 -8.83 21.22
N GLN A 157 2.04 -8.19 21.35
CA GLN A 157 0.84 -8.82 21.89
C GLN A 157 -0.39 -8.59 20.99
N PRO A 158 -0.41 -9.09 19.76
CA PRO A 158 -1.62 -9.06 18.96
C PRO A 158 -2.72 -9.90 19.62
N GLU A 159 -3.91 -9.29 19.75
CA GLU A 159 -5.09 -9.91 20.34
C GLU A 159 -6.02 -10.46 19.25
N ASP A 160 -6.72 -11.56 19.54
CA ASP A 160 -7.82 -12.00 18.71
C ASP A 160 -8.94 -10.94 18.68
N LEU A 161 -9.72 -10.91 17.60
CA LEU A 161 -10.78 -9.90 17.40
C LEU A 161 -10.29 -8.45 17.50
N SER A 162 -9.05 -8.18 17.11
CA SER A 162 -8.45 -6.84 17.08
C SER A 162 -8.58 -6.14 15.74
N SER A 163 -8.88 -6.88 14.67
CA SER A 163 -8.98 -6.36 13.31
C SER A 163 -10.20 -6.88 12.54
N ARG A 164 -10.52 -6.24 11.40
CA ARG A 164 -11.56 -6.66 10.45
C ARG A 164 -10.98 -7.23 9.15
N TRP A 165 -9.67 -7.20 9.00
CA TRP A 165 -8.87 -7.76 7.90
C TRP A 165 -7.63 -8.42 8.50
N TYR A 166 -6.83 -9.05 7.68
CA TYR A 166 -5.55 -9.63 8.11
C TYR A 166 -4.58 -8.54 8.57
N PRO A 167 -4.25 -8.46 9.85
CA PRO A 167 -3.34 -7.42 10.33
C PRO A 167 -1.86 -7.79 10.17
N GLY A 168 -1.54 -9.07 9.94
CA GLY A 168 -0.23 -9.62 10.16
C GLY A 168 0.13 -9.69 11.64
N ALA A 169 1.34 -10.17 11.96
CA ALA A 169 1.86 -10.22 13.32
C ALA A 169 3.39 -10.26 13.30
N GLY A 170 4.05 -9.30 13.95
CA GLY A 170 5.50 -9.28 14.03
C GLY A 170 6.13 -7.90 13.87
N LEU A 171 7.45 -7.89 13.79
CA LEU A 171 8.23 -6.77 13.28
C LEU A 171 8.13 -6.81 11.74
N TYR A 172 6.97 -6.44 11.24
CA TYR A 172 6.55 -6.64 9.85
C TYR A 172 6.98 -5.52 8.89
N ARG A 173 7.58 -4.45 9.43
CA ARG A 173 8.23 -3.36 8.69
C ARG A 173 9.70 -3.27 9.04
N ASN A 174 10.45 -2.42 8.33
CA ASN A 174 11.88 -2.28 8.54
C ASN A 174 12.23 -1.74 9.91
N THR A 175 13.44 -2.07 10.36
CA THR A 175 14.09 -1.52 11.57
C THR A 175 15.43 -0.91 11.21
N TRP A 176 15.80 0.17 11.91
CA TRP A 176 16.98 0.95 11.64
C TRP A 176 17.73 1.29 12.91
N LEU A 177 19.05 1.33 12.82
CA LEU A 177 19.92 1.85 13.85
C LEU A 177 20.45 3.22 13.41
N HIS A 178 20.22 4.23 14.24
CA HIS A 178 20.69 5.59 13.99
C HIS A 178 21.84 5.93 14.90
N VAL A 179 22.90 6.53 14.35
CA VAL A 179 23.94 7.24 15.10
C VAL A 179 23.89 8.69 14.65
N ARG A 180 23.62 9.60 15.57
CA ARG A 180 23.46 11.03 15.30
C ARG A 180 24.39 11.88 16.13
N PRO A 181 24.82 13.04 15.65
CA PRO A 181 25.54 14.02 16.46
C PRO A 181 24.65 14.58 17.56
N SER A 182 25.25 15.16 18.59
CA SER A 182 24.51 15.82 19.67
C SER A 182 23.69 17.04 19.23
N VAL A 183 24.01 17.59 18.06
CA VAL A 183 23.23 18.62 17.40
C VAL A 183 22.76 18.05 16.07
N HIS A 184 21.46 17.83 15.93
CA HIS A 184 20.92 17.10 14.79
C HIS A 184 19.48 17.51 14.45
N VAL A 185 19.04 17.12 13.26
CA VAL A 185 17.64 17.16 12.84
C VAL A 185 16.95 15.89 13.37
N PRO A 186 15.91 16.00 14.21
CA PRO A 186 15.22 14.83 14.76
C PRO A 186 14.43 14.09 13.69
N GLN A 187 13.94 12.88 14.02
CA GLN A 187 13.09 12.08 13.16
C GLN A 187 11.89 12.92 12.67
N TRP A 188 11.64 12.91 11.35
CA TRP A 188 10.59 13.69 10.68
C TRP A 188 10.63 15.21 10.96
N GLY A 189 11.82 15.72 11.30
CA GLY A 189 12.01 17.12 11.69
C GLY A 189 11.99 18.12 10.53
N VAL A 190 11.88 17.68 9.27
CA VAL A 190 11.79 18.55 8.09
C VAL A 190 10.39 18.53 7.51
N ALA A 191 9.79 19.70 7.34
CA ALA A 191 8.50 19.89 6.66
C ALA A 191 8.71 20.77 5.42
N ILE A 192 8.23 20.31 4.25
CA ILE A 192 8.40 21.00 2.97
C ILE A 192 7.03 21.23 2.36
N THR A 193 6.76 22.49 1.99
CA THR A 193 5.55 22.86 1.25
C THR A 193 5.90 23.72 0.04
N THR A 194 5.02 23.75 -0.96
CA THR A 194 5.20 24.55 -2.19
C THR A 194 4.07 25.57 -2.34
N PRO A 195 4.03 26.62 -1.49
CA PRO A 195 2.88 27.54 -1.40
C PRO A 195 2.66 28.41 -2.65
N THR A 196 3.68 28.56 -3.48
CA THR A 196 3.58 29.31 -4.74
C THR A 196 4.25 28.51 -5.84
N VAL A 197 3.51 28.24 -6.91
CA VAL A 197 4.01 27.52 -8.10
C VAL A 197 3.48 28.20 -9.35
N THR A 198 4.39 28.71 -10.18
CA THR A 198 4.14 29.19 -11.55
C THR A 198 5.04 28.46 -12.51
N ASP A 199 4.94 28.73 -13.80
CA ASP A 199 5.85 28.14 -14.80
C ASP A 199 7.27 28.72 -14.69
N GLU A 200 7.40 29.97 -14.22
CA GLU A 200 8.67 30.66 -14.07
C GLU A 200 9.37 30.36 -12.75
N GLN A 201 8.59 30.14 -11.68
CA GLN A 201 9.16 30.00 -10.34
C GLN A 201 8.25 29.23 -9.40
N ALA A 202 8.85 28.41 -8.51
CA ALA A 202 8.21 27.89 -7.32
C ALA A 202 8.94 28.33 -6.05
N THR A 203 8.19 28.39 -4.96
CA THR A 203 8.76 28.58 -3.62
C THR A 203 8.66 27.27 -2.84
N ALA A 204 9.79 26.69 -2.45
CA ALA A 204 9.84 25.65 -1.43
C ALA A 204 9.97 26.31 -0.06
N ALA A 205 8.93 26.21 0.76
CA ALA A 205 8.93 26.68 2.15
C ALA A 205 9.27 25.50 3.06
N VAL A 206 10.37 25.61 3.78
CA VAL A 206 10.94 24.56 4.63
C VAL A 206 10.88 24.99 6.08
N ALA A 207 10.37 24.12 6.95
CA ALA A 207 10.49 24.23 8.39
C ALA A 207 11.32 23.05 8.90
N THR A 208 12.42 23.35 9.59
CA THR A 208 13.36 22.35 10.11
C THR A 208 13.48 22.46 11.60
N ASP A 209 13.14 21.38 12.31
CA ASP A 209 13.42 21.23 13.72
C ASP A 209 14.91 20.84 13.90
N VAL A 210 15.62 21.51 14.79
CA VAL A 210 17.01 21.20 15.15
C VAL A 210 17.12 21.08 16.66
N THR A 211 17.70 20.00 17.14
CA THR A 211 17.88 19.71 18.56
C THR A 211 19.35 19.81 18.96
N ASN A 212 19.65 20.50 20.07
CA ASN A 212 20.94 20.56 20.69
C ASN A 212 20.92 19.79 22.03
N SER A 213 21.44 18.59 22.06
CA SER A 213 21.54 17.75 23.25
C SER A 213 22.81 18.05 24.09
N ARG A 214 23.60 19.10 23.74
CA ARG A 214 24.81 19.49 24.46
C ARG A 214 24.47 20.29 25.74
N PRO A 215 25.32 20.27 26.75
CA PRO A 215 25.17 21.10 27.94
C PRO A 215 25.49 22.60 27.71
N GLU A 216 25.96 22.96 26.53
CA GLU A 216 26.24 24.35 26.11
C GLU A 216 25.48 24.75 24.87
N ALA A 217 25.28 26.06 24.70
CA ALA A 217 24.71 26.61 23.47
C ALA A 217 25.68 26.42 22.29
N VAL A 218 25.11 26.21 21.09
CA VAL A 218 25.85 26.04 19.85
C VAL A 218 25.49 27.12 18.83
N ASP A 219 26.52 27.68 18.17
CA ASP A 219 26.35 28.53 16.99
C ASP A 219 26.70 27.70 15.75
N LEU A 220 25.79 27.71 14.75
CA LEU A 220 25.94 26.97 13.51
C LEU A 220 25.24 27.68 12.34
N LEU A 221 25.43 27.17 11.14
CA LEU A 221 24.66 27.53 9.95
C LEU A 221 23.73 26.36 9.61
N ILE A 222 22.52 26.66 9.22
CA ILE A 222 21.62 25.72 8.54
C ILE A 222 21.64 26.01 7.05
N ARG A 223 22.04 25.04 6.25
CA ARG A 223 22.08 25.10 4.78
C ARG A 223 21.00 24.19 4.22
N GLN A 224 20.17 24.75 3.33
CA GLN A 224 19.19 23.97 2.57
C GLN A 224 19.60 24.03 1.10
N THR A 225 19.73 22.88 0.43
CA THR A 225 20.03 22.77 -0.99
C THR A 225 18.96 21.91 -1.66
N ALA A 226 18.17 22.51 -2.54
CA ALA A 226 17.24 21.78 -3.40
C ALA A 226 17.98 21.29 -4.65
N VAL A 227 17.96 19.98 -4.88
CA VAL A 227 18.51 19.31 -6.07
C VAL A 227 17.35 18.90 -6.96
N SER A 228 17.43 19.23 -8.25
CA SER A 228 16.42 18.91 -9.25
C SER A 228 16.36 17.41 -9.57
N PRO A 229 15.31 16.94 -10.28
CA PRO A 229 15.23 15.56 -10.77
C PRO A 229 16.40 15.17 -11.68
N ASP A 230 17.03 16.15 -12.35
CA ASP A 230 18.17 15.95 -13.23
C ASP A 230 19.52 15.91 -12.47
N GLY A 231 19.51 16.13 -11.14
CA GLY A 231 20.69 16.13 -10.29
C GLY A 231 21.38 17.50 -10.14
N ASP A 232 20.84 18.55 -10.73
CA ASP A 232 21.40 19.90 -10.65
C ASP A 232 20.96 20.63 -9.38
N VAL A 233 21.80 21.53 -8.86
CA VAL A 233 21.44 22.40 -7.75
C VAL A 233 20.46 23.46 -8.25
N ALA A 234 19.18 23.33 -7.83
CA ALA A 234 18.12 24.25 -8.21
C ALA A 234 18.07 25.53 -7.35
N ALA A 235 18.39 25.41 -6.06
CA ALA A 235 18.45 26.55 -5.13
C ALA A 235 19.23 26.18 -3.87
N THR A 236 19.86 27.18 -3.25
CA THR A 236 20.54 27.05 -1.94
C THR A 236 20.24 28.26 -1.08
N ILE A 237 20.05 28.05 0.21
CA ILE A 237 19.95 29.10 1.22
C ILE A 237 20.70 28.70 2.49
N GLU A 238 21.33 29.69 3.14
CA GLU A 238 22.03 29.51 4.40
C GLU A 238 21.55 30.57 5.40
N ASN A 239 21.33 30.15 6.64
CA ASN A 239 21.05 31.09 7.75
C ASN A 239 21.85 30.72 8.99
N PRO A 240 22.33 31.74 9.74
CA PRO A 240 22.92 31.50 11.05
C PRO A 240 21.84 31.03 12.03
N LEU A 241 22.22 30.15 12.94
CA LEU A 241 21.36 29.55 13.94
C LEU A 241 22.13 29.44 15.26
N ARG A 242 21.50 29.83 16.38
CA ARG A 242 22.01 29.57 17.72
C ARG A 242 20.96 28.83 18.52
N ILE A 243 21.32 27.69 19.08
CA ILE A 243 20.44 26.86 19.90
C ILE A 243 21.01 26.76 21.32
N ALA A 244 20.17 27.05 22.32
CA ALA A 244 20.55 26.93 23.70
C ALA A 244 20.83 25.48 24.13
N ALA A 245 21.50 25.30 25.26
CA ALA A 245 21.81 23.98 25.81
C ALA A 245 20.54 23.20 26.12
N GLY A 246 20.41 21.97 25.59
CA GLY A 246 19.26 21.09 25.80
C GLY A 246 17.97 21.51 25.11
N GLU A 247 17.98 22.50 24.22
CA GLU A 247 16.80 23.04 23.57
C GLU A 247 16.67 22.58 22.12
N SER A 248 15.45 22.75 21.58
CA SER A 248 15.14 22.54 20.17
C SER A 248 14.52 23.80 19.57
N GLU A 249 14.87 24.11 18.32
CA GLU A 249 14.38 25.28 17.58
C GLU A 249 13.86 24.87 16.22
N THR A 250 12.78 25.51 15.76
CA THR A 250 12.24 25.36 14.41
C THR A 250 12.65 26.53 13.54
N ILE A 251 13.46 26.25 12.52
CA ILE A 251 13.94 27.25 11.57
C ILE A 251 13.07 27.21 10.30
N ARG A 252 12.66 28.39 9.82
CA ARG A 252 11.85 28.53 8.61
C ARG A 252 12.64 29.24 7.53
N GLN A 253 12.76 28.59 6.36
CA GLN A 253 13.48 29.08 5.20
C GLN A 253 12.60 29.00 3.96
N ARG A 254 12.92 29.77 2.90
CA ARG A 254 12.23 29.77 1.62
C ARG A 254 13.25 29.74 0.48
N LEU A 255 13.18 28.71 -0.34
CA LEU A 255 14.00 28.57 -1.53
C LEU A 255 13.16 28.94 -2.75
N ALA A 256 13.71 29.81 -3.60
CA ALA A 256 13.13 30.13 -4.89
C ALA A 256 13.73 29.22 -5.96
N ILE A 257 12.91 28.38 -6.59
CA ILE A 257 13.30 27.42 -7.61
C ILE A 257 12.80 27.95 -8.96
N ALA A 258 13.71 28.28 -9.85
CA ALA A 258 13.39 28.79 -11.18
C ALA A 258 12.97 27.66 -12.13
N ALA A 259 12.01 27.90 -13.03
CA ALA A 259 11.51 26.97 -14.03
C ALA A 259 11.28 25.54 -13.48
N PRO A 260 10.39 25.39 -12.48
CA PRO A 260 10.28 24.13 -11.75
C PRO A 260 9.69 23.00 -12.61
N GLN A 261 10.29 21.81 -12.51
CA GLN A 261 9.68 20.58 -13.01
C GLN A 261 8.61 20.13 -12.04
N ARG A 262 7.33 20.18 -12.46
CA ARG A 262 6.23 19.85 -11.57
C ARG A 262 6.04 18.34 -11.44
N TRP A 263 5.74 17.90 -10.23
CA TRP A 263 5.25 16.53 -9.99
C TRP A 263 3.81 16.40 -10.48
N ASP A 264 3.54 15.34 -11.25
CA ASP A 264 2.22 15.07 -11.85
C ASP A 264 2.06 13.55 -12.02
N VAL A 265 0.82 13.08 -12.17
CA VAL A 265 0.52 11.64 -12.40
C VAL A 265 1.16 11.08 -13.67
N HIS A 266 1.50 11.91 -14.65
CA HIS A 266 2.16 11.52 -15.90
C HIS A 266 3.63 11.94 -15.97
N GLY A 267 4.13 12.66 -14.97
CA GLY A 267 5.51 13.12 -14.87
C GLY A 267 5.88 13.32 -13.39
N PRO A 268 6.16 12.24 -12.66
CA PRO A 268 6.39 12.29 -11.21
C PRO A 268 7.80 12.80 -10.87
N HIS A 269 8.07 14.06 -11.19
CA HIS A 269 9.36 14.71 -10.95
C HIS A 269 9.59 14.96 -9.46
N LEU A 270 10.65 14.36 -8.92
CA LEU A 270 11.00 14.45 -7.51
C LEU A 270 12.29 15.20 -7.30
N TYR A 271 12.25 16.23 -6.46
CA TYR A 271 13.41 16.96 -5.96
C TYR A 271 13.92 16.30 -4.69
N THR A 272 15.21 16.52 -4.39
CA THR A 272 15.82 16.19 -3.09
C THR A 272 16.22 17.46 -2.36
N LEU A 273 15.70 17.65 -1.16
CA LEU A 273 16.15 18.70 -0.25
C LEU A 273 17.25 18.12 0.65
N LYS A 274 18.47 18.67 0.55
CA LYS A 274 19.58 18.40 1.46
C LYS A 274 19.58 19.45 2.56
N THR A 275 19.39 19.02 3.80
CA THR A 275 19.50 19.86 4.99
C THR A 275 20.81 19.56 5.67
N GLU A 276 21.69 20.55 5.81
CA GLU A 276 22.98 20.43 6.46
C GLU A 276 23.09 21.41 7.64
N LEU A 277 23.54 20.89 8.78
CA LEU A 277 23.97 21.68 9.92
C LEU A 277 25.48 21.83 9.86
N VAL A 278 25.99 23.07 9.84
CA VAL A 278 27.40 23.37 9.65
C VAL A 278 27.91 24.12 10.88
N ALA A 279 28.89 23.56 11.58
CA ALA A 279 29.57 24.19 12.71
C ALA A 279 31.06 24.32 12.41
N ALA A 280 31.67 25.49 12.66
CA ALA A 280 33.07 25.78 12.38
C ALA A 280 33.54 25.46 10.95
N GLY A 281 32.66 25.51 9.97
CA GLY A 281 32.90 25.20 8.57
C GLY A 281 32.74 23.73 8.16
N GLU A 282 32.49 22.83 9.14
CA GLU A 282 32.31 21.40 8.91
C GLU A 282 30.80 21.02 9.00
N VAL A 283 30.38 20.11 8.15
CA VAL A 283 29.00 19.53 8.23
C VAL A 283 28.95 18.58 9.41
N VAL A 284 28.12 18.92 10.41
CA VAL A 284 27.98 18.12 11.64
C VAL A 284 26.78 17.19 11.57
N ASP A 285 25.73 17.54 10.79
CA ASP A 285 24.58 16.67 10.52
C ASP A 285 24.05 16.91 9.11
N ARG A 286 23.48 15.86 8.47
CA ARG A 286 22.86 15.93 7.15
C ARG A 286 21.66 14.99 7.10
N VAL A 287 20.54 15.53 6.62
CA VAL A 287 19.36 14.74 6.25
C VAL A 287 18.91 15.09 4.84
N GLU A 288 18.35 14.10 4.15
CA GLU A 288 17.82 14.26 2.79
C GLU A 288 16.34 13.92 2.79
N ASN A 289 15.53 14.78 2.16
CA ASN A 289 14.09 14.57 2.02
C ASN A 289 13.69 14.75 0.56
N ARG A 290 12.97 13.77 0.01
CA ARG A 290 12.35 13.89 -1.32
C ARG A 290 11.09 14.74 -1.22
N PHE A 291 10.79 15.52 -2.24
CA PHE A 291 9.56 16.29 -2.36
C PHE A 291 9.21 16.55 -3.82
N GLY A 292 7.94 16.84 -4.09
CA GLY A 292 7.48 17.24 -5.41
C GLY A 292 6.91 18.66 -5.41
N ILE A 293 7.12 19.38 -6.50
CA ILE A 293 6.56 20.73 -6.69
C ILE A 293 5.24 20.59 -7.42
N ARG A 294 4.13 20.91 -6.76
CA ARG A 294 2.79 20.81 -7.34
C ARG A 294 1.80 21.75 -6.66
N THR A 295 0.65 21.98 -7.32
CA THR A 295 -0.54 22.54 -6.69
C THR A 295 -1.66 21.52 -6.67
N ILE A 296 -2.41 21.47 -5.56
CA ILE A 296 -3.65 20.71 -5.40
C ILE A 296 -4.75 21.68 -5.01
N GLU A 297 -5.90 21.55 -5.65
CA GLU A 297 -7.05 22.40 -5.40
C GLU A 297 -8.32 21.55 -5.31
N PHE A 298 -9.13 21.83 -4.30
CA PHE A 298 -10.45 21.25 -4.13
C PHE A 298 -11.50 22.34 -4.15
N GLY A 299 -12.59 22.12 -4.87
CA GLY A 299 -13.65 23.11 -4.96
C GLY A 299 -14.99 22.54 -5.41
N PRO A 300 -16.11 23.11 -4.89
CA PRO A 300 -17.44 22.60 -5.14
C PRO A 300 -17.87 22.69 -6.62
N GLU A 301 -17.22 23.54 -7.42
CA GLU A 301 -17.57 23.73 -8.85
C GLU A 301 -16.84 22.74 -9.77
N PHE A 302 -15.65 22.27 -9.37
CA PHE A 302 -14.78 21.48 -10.24
C PHE A 302 -14.29 20.17 -9.62
N GLY A 303 -14.58 19.91 -8.35
CA GLY A 303 -14.09 18.76 -7.61
C GLY A 303 -12.61 18.88 -7.26
N PHE A 304 -11.72 18.28 -8.05
CA PHE A 304 -10.27 18.24 -7.82
C PHE A 304 -9.48 18.75 -9.04
N ARG A 305 -8.38 19.48 -8.77
CA ARG A 305 -7.39 19.88 -9.75
C ARG A 305 -5.97 19.57 -9.29
N LEU A 306 -5.17 19.05 -10.20
CA LEU A 306 -3.73 18.92 -10.03
C LEU A 306 -3.04 19.87 -11.01
N ASN A 307 -2.15 20.73 -10.51
CA ASN A 307 -1.45 21.75 -11.32
C ASN A 307 -2.40 22.60 -12.16
N GLY A 308 -3.54 23.00 -11.57
CA GLY A 308 -4.57 23.81 -12.22
C GLY A 308 -5.45 23.05 -13.22
N ARG A 309 -5.20 21.78 -13.51
CA ARG A 309 -5.97 20.97 -14.47
C ARG A 309 -6.97 20.08 -13.72
N PRO A 310 -8.25 20.04 -14.13
CA PRO A 310 -9.22 19.08 -13.58
C PRO A 310 -8.72 17.64 -13.78
N LEU A 311 -8.82 16.84 -12.74
CA LEU A 311 -8.47 15.43 -12.76
C LEU A 311 -9.53 14.61 -12.04
N GLN A 312 -10.11 13.63 -12.75
CA GLN A 312 -10.98 12.62 -12.17
C GLN A 312 -10.12 11.55 -11.49
N LEU A 313 -10.41 11.23 -10.23
CA LEU A 313 -9.70 10.16 -9.54
C LEU A 313 -10.33 8.80 -9.85
N ASN A 314 -9.57 7.96 -10.52
CA ASN A 314 -9.83 6.55 -10.73
C ASN A 314 -9.11 5.80 -9.62
N GLY A 315 -9.74 5.72 -8.46
CA GLY A 315 -9.11 5.24 -7.24
C GLY A 315 -9.47 3.80 -6.89
N VAL A 316 -8.62 3.20 -6.08
CA VAL A 316 -8.88 1.93 -5.40
C VAL A 316 -8.50 2.02 -3.92
N CYS A 317 -9.21 1.28 -3.08
CA CYS A 317 -8.81 1.01 -1.71
C CYS A 317 -7.83 -0.15 -1.69
N LEU A 318 -6.76 -0.06 -0.89
CA LEU A 318 -5.80 -1.14 -0.68
C LEU A 318 -5.59 -1.41 0.80
N HIS A 319 -5.68 -2.68 1.20
CA HIS A 319 -5.11 -3.15 2.46
C HIS A 319 -3.60 -3.29 2.33
N HIS A 320 -2.90 -3.49 3.45
CA HIS A 320 -1.44 -3.47 3.51
C HIS A 320 -0.78 -4.84 3.28
N ASP A 321 -1.57 -5.92 3.15
CA ASP A 321 -0.99 -7.24 2.89
C ASP A 321 -0.54 -7.39 1.42
N LEU A 322 0.46 -8.24 1.23
CA LEU A 322 1.08 -8.55 -0.05
C LEU A 322 0.66 -9.96 -0.56
N GLY A 323 -0.56 -10.37 -0.23
CA GLY A 323 -1.11 -11.67 -0.59
C GLY A 323 -0.30 -12.84 0.00
N PRO A 324 0.31 -13.73 -0.82
CA PRO A 324 1.09 -14.88 -0.32
C PRO A 324 2.30 -14.52 0.55
N LEU A 325 2.73 -13.26 0.56
CA LEU A 325 3.82 -12.76 1.41
C LEU A 325 3.35 -12.24 2.77
N GLY A 326 2.02 -12.17 3.00
CA GLY A 326 1.45 -11.63 4.23
C GLY A 326 1.64 -10.13 4.36
N ALA A 327 1.83 -9.66 5.58
CA ALA A 327 2.00 -8.24 5.89
C ALA A 327 3.48 -7.79 5.92
N ALA A 328 4.44 -8.71 5.86
CA ALA A 328 5.86 -8.39 5.85
C ALA A 328 6.22 -7.52 4.63
N VAL A 329 6.60 -6.28 4.87
CA VAL A 329 6.85 -5.30 3.81
C VAL A 329 7.98 -5.76 2.90
N ASN A 330 7.71 -5.73 1.60
CA ASN A 330 8.71 -5.91 0.55
C ASN A 330 8.46 -4.87 -0.55
N ARG A 331 9.46 -4.02 -0.81
CA ARG A 331 9.33 -2.92 -1.78
C ARG A 331 8.92 -3.40 -3.16
N ARG A 332 9.52 -4.51 -3.67
CA ARG A 332 9.17 -5.02 -5.01
C ARG A 332 7.75 -5.58 -5.09
N ALA A 333 7.30 -6.28 -4.05
CA ALA A 333 5.93 -6.78 -4.01
C ALA A 333 4.91 -5.63 -3.98
N THR A 334 5.16 -4.58 -3.18
CA THR A 334 4.35 -3.36 -3.16
C THR A 334 4.35 -2.67 -4.51
N GLN A 335 5.52 -2.53 -5.15
CA GLN A 335 5.64 -1.94 -6.48
C GLN A 335 4.80 -2.72 -7.51
N ARG A 336 4.88 -4.06 -7.51
CA ARG A 336 4.08 -4.88 -8.43
C ARG A 336 2.57 -4.66 -8.24
N GLN A 337 2.09 -4.58 -7.00
CA GLN A 337 0.68 -4.29 -6.75
C GLN A 337 0.27 -2.95 -7.37
N LEU A 338 1.07 -1.90 -7.16
CA LEU A 338 0.81 -0.56 -7.72
C LEU A 338 0.89 -0.55 -9.25
N GLU A 339 1.86 -1.24 -9.85
CA GLU A 339 2.00 -1.39 -11.31
C GLU A 339 0.78 -2.09 -11.94
N ILE A 340 0.25 -3.14 -11.28
CA ILE A 340 -0.99 -3.81 -11.70
C ILE A 340 -2.16 -2.83 -11.65
N MET A 341 -2.28 -2.02 -10.60
CA MET A 341 -3.33 -1.00 -10.49
C MET A 341 -3.20 0.05 -11.61
N GLN A 342 -2.00 0.57 -11.88
CA GLN A 342 -1.78 1.50 -12.98
C GLN A 342 -2.16 0.92 -14.35
N SER A 343 -1.88 -0.37 -14.57
CA SER A 343 -2.26 -1.04 -15.82
C SER A 343 -3.78 -1.17 -16.01
N MET A 344 -4.55 -1.09 -14.93
CA MET A 344 -6.02 -1.00 -14.95
C MET A 344 -6.52 0.43 -15.24
N GLY A 345 -5.65 1.45 -15.12
CA GLY A 345 -6.00 2.87 -15.26
C GLY A 345 -6.19 3.60 -13.93
N VAL A 346 -5.77 3.00 -12.82
CA VAL A 346 -5.77 3.64 -11.49
C VAL A 346 -4.75 4.77 -11.45
N ASN A 347 -5.17 5.92 -10.91
CA ASN A 347 -4.32 7.08 -10.66
C ASN A 347 -4.32 7.53 -9.19
N ALA A 348 -5.09 6.85 -8.32
CA ALA A 348 -5.18 7.18 -6.90
C ALA A 348 -5.37 5.93 -6.02
N ILE A 349 -4.79 5.97 -4.83
CA ILE A 349 -4.88 4.92 -3.79
C ILE A 349 -5.49 5.52 -2.51
N ARG A 350 -6.42 4.82 -1.88
CA ARG A 350 -6.80 5.07 -0.49
C ARG A 350 -6.26 3.96 0.39
N THR A 351 -5.48 4.32 1.41
CA THR A 351 -4.84 3.36 2.31
C THR A 351 -5.83 2.88 3.36
N SER A 352 -6.45 1.73 3.13
CA SER A 352 -7.57 1.23 3.95
C SER A 352 -7.08 0.27 5.02
N HIS A 353 -7.40 0.45 6.28
CA HIS A 353 -7.91 1.68 6.92
C HIS A 353 -6.89 2.06 7.99
N ASN A 354 -5.67 2.34 7.58
CA ASN A 354 -4.50 2.56 8.45
C ASN A 354 -3.35 3.25 7.70
N PRO A 355 -2.40 3.86 8.40
CA PRO A 355 -1.20 4.44 7.79
C PRO A 355 -0.41 3.41 6.97
N PRO A 356 -0.03 3.72 5.73
CA PRO A 356 0.74 2.82 4.86
C PRO A 356 2.18 2.66 5.34
N SER A 357 2.92 1.74 4.72
CA SER A 357 4.38 1.69 4.91
C SER A 357 5.06 2.88 4.20
N PRO A 358 6.25 3.30 4.65
CA PRO A 358 7.04 4.32 3.95
C PRO A 358 7.28 3.97 2.48
N GLU A 359 7.60 2.70 2.19
CA GLU A 359 7.86 2.21 0.83
C GLU A 359 6.65 2.39 -0.10
N GLN A 360 5.43 2.24 0.41
CA GLN A 360 4.22 2.44 -0.40
C GLN A 360 4.07 3.89 -0.85
N LEU A 361 4.32 4.86 0.04
CA LEU A 361 4.25 6.28 -0.29
C LEU A 361 5.39 6.70 -1.23
N GLU A 362 6.62 6.23 -0.97
CA GLU A 362 7.75 6.45 -1.88
C GLU A 362 7.47 5.96 -3.29
N LEU A 363 6.87 4.75 -3.41
CA LEU A 363 6.50 4.19 -4.70
C LEU A 363 5.34 4.95 -5.36
N CYS A 364 4.37 5.43 -4.58
CA CYS A 364 3.32 6.31 -5.12
C CYS A 364 3.90 7.62 -5.65
N ASP A 365 4.88 8.20 -4.95
CA ASP A 365 5.60 9.38 -5.43
C ASP A 365 6.35 9.11 -6.74
N GLU A 366 7.04 7.97 -6.85
CA GLU A 366 7.81 7.56 -8.01
C GLU A 366 6.95 7.19 -9.22
N LEU A 367 5.80 6.57 -8.98
CA LEU A 367 4.90 6.08 -10.01
C LEU A 367 3.84 7.11 -10.44
N GLY A 368 3.71 8.23 -9.73
CA GLY A 368 2.70 9.23 -10.02
C GLY A 368 1.29 8.82 -9.58
N LEU A 369 1.15 8.11 -8.47
CA LEU A 369 -0.13 7.76 -7.88
C LEU A 369 -0.49 8.72 -6.76
N LEU A 370 -1.71 9.28 -6.79
CA LEU A 370 -2.23 10.11 -5.72
C LEU A 370 -2.65 9.24 -4.52
N VAL A 371 -2.57 9.79 -3.31
CA VAL A 371 -2.88 9.03 -2.08
C VAL A 371 -3.83 9.81 -1.19
N ILE A 372 -4.89 9.14 -0.74
CA ILE A 372 -5.65 9.50 0.47
C ILE A 372 -5.07 8.66 1.60
N ASP A 373 -4.35 9.31 2.48
CA ASP A 373 -3.65 8.67 3.60
C ASP A 373 -4.56 8.60 4.82
N GLU A 374 -4.93 7.38 5.22
CA GLU A 374 -5.96 7.14 6.23
C GLU A 374 -5.39 6.67 7.56
N ALA A 375 -5.81 7.34 8.65
CA ALA A 375 -5.28 7.09 9.97
C ALA A 375 -5.99 5.90 10.69
N PHE A 376 -7.33 5.93 10.78
CA PHE A 376 -8.06 5.08 11.72
C PHE A 376 -9.31 4.44 11.11
N ASP A 377 -9.50 3.13 11.35
CA ASP A 377 -10.75 2.43 11.03
C ASP A 377 -11.87 2.72 12.04
N CYS A 378 -11.53 2.96 13.28
CA CYS A 378 -12.50 3.32 14.33
C CYS A 378 -11.88 4.31 15.31
N TRP A 379 -12.77 5.10 15.98
CA TRP A 379 -12.38 5.98 17.07
C TRP A 379 -12.71 5.33 18.43
N ARG A 380 -13.47 6.01 19.28
CA ARG A 380 -13.87 5.54 20.63
C ARG A 380 -14.88 4.40 20.60
N ILE A 381 -15.77 4.38 19.59
CA ILE A 381 -16.80 3.33 19.51
C ILE A 381 -16.26 2.13 18.74
N PRO A 382 -16.14 0.97 19.38
CA PRO A 382 -15.51 -0.20 18.79
C PRO A 382 -16.29 -0.76 17.60
N LYS A 383 -15.57 -1.20 16.56
CA LYS A 383 -16.08 -2.06 15.48
C LYS A 383 -15.83 -3.54 15.79
N VAL A 384 -14.77 -3.83 16.51
CA VAL A 384 -14.38 -5.16 17.00
C VAL A 384 -14.00 -5.11 18.48
N PRO A 385 -14.09 -6.20 19.24
CA PRO A 385 -13.89 -6.20 20.69
C PRO A 385 -12.53 -5.70 21.16
N ASN A 386 -11.46 -6.03 20.43
CA ASN A 386 -10.08 -5.74 20.80
C ASN A 386 -9.39 -4.76 19.83
N GLY A 387 -10.18 -3.91 19.15
CA GLY A 387 -9.64 -2.93 18.20
C GLY A 387 -8.94 -1.74 18.86
N TYR A 388 -8.45 -0.84 18.02
CA TYR A 388 -7.69 0.35 18.43
C TYR A 388 -8.44 1.29 19.40
N HIS A 389 -9.78 1.22 19.46
CA HIS A 389 -10.59 1.99 20.41
C HIS A 389 -10.12 1.86 21.88
N LYS A 390 -9.45 0.75 22.24
CA LYS A 390 -8.87 0.54 23.57
C LYS A 390 -7.75 1.53 23.91
N PHE A 391 -7.07 2.01 22.91
CA PHE A 391 -5.92 2.90 23.03
C PHE A 391 -6.22 4.32 22.55
N PHE A 392 -7.37 4.53 21.91
CA PHE A 392 -7.70 5.75 21.19
C PHE A 392 -7.57 7.00 22.05
N ASP A 393 -8.16 7.03 23.23
CA ASP A 393 -8.16 8.23 24.09
C ASP A 393 -6.75 8.63 24.56
N GLU A 394 -5.84 7.68 24.72
CA GLU A 394 -4.46 7.93 25.15
C GLU A 394 -3.52 8.24 23.98
N TRP A 395 -3.74 7.61 22.79
CA TRP A 395 -2.73 7.56 21.74
C TRP A 395 -3.10 8.27 20.44
N HIS A 396 -4.38 8.56 20.18
CA HIS A 396 -4.83 9.07 18.87
C HIS A 396 -4.12 10.36 18.44
N GLU A 397 -3.90 11.31 19.38
CA GLU A 397 -3.25 12.57 19.05
C GLU A 397 -1.80 12.32 18.61
N ARG A 398 -1.06 11.52 19.38
CA ARG A 398 0.32 11.18 19.04
C ARG A 398 0.40 10.41 17.74
N ASP A 399 -0.44 9.37 17.57
CA ASP A 399 -0.42 8.52 16.38
C ASP A 399 -0.77 9.32 15.12
N LEU A 400 -1.75 10.22 15.18
CA LEU A 400 -2.13 11.08 14.06
C LEU A 400 -1.04 12.13 13.74
N ARG A 401 -0.42 12.74 14.75
CA ARG A 401 0.70 13.68 14.56
C ARG A 401 1.90 12.98 13.93
N ASP A 402 2.25 11.79 14.41
CA ASP A 402 3.38 11.01 13.91
C ASP A 402 3.15 10.59 12.46
N MET A 403 1.91 10.14 12.08
CA MET A 403 1.56 9.85 10.69
C MET A 403 1.79 11.06 9.79
N ILE A 404 1.23 12.21 10.14
CA ILE A 404 1.34 13.41 9.30
C ILE A 404 2.79 13.90 9.22
N ARG A 405 3.53 13.91 10.32
CA ARG A 405 4.95 14.31 10.33
C ARG A 405 5.81 13.41 9.45
N ARG A 406 5.55 12.10 9.47
CA ARG A 406 6.23 11.13 8.61
C ARG A 406 5.91 11.39 7.13
N ASP A 407 4.63 11.64 6.80
CA ASP A 407 4.12 11.51 5.42
C ASP A 407 3.91 12.87 4.71
N ARG A 408 4.00 14.01 5.41
CA ARG A 408 3.70 15.35 4.86
C ARG A 408 4.59 15.81 3.70
N ASN A 409 5.76 15.21 3.50
CA ASN A 409 6.66 15.57 2.41
C ASN A 409 6.36 14.83 1.09
N HIS A 410 5.51 13.78 1.13
CA HIS A 410 5.13 13.02 -0.06
C HIS A 410 4.19 13.83 -0.96
N PRO A 411 4.60 14.13 -2.22
CA PRO A 411 3.73 14.86 -3.16
C PRO A 411 2.50 14.04 -3.59
N SER A 412 2.56 12.73 -3.52
CA SER A 412 1.43 11.82 -3.78
C SER A 412 0.26 12.02 -2.82
N VAL A 413 0.52 12.31 -1.53
CA VAL A 413 -0.53 12.52 -0.53
C VAL A 413 -1.29 13.81 -0.81
N ILE A 414 -2.62 13.71 -1.00
CA ILE A 414 -3.50 14.84 -1.33
C ILE A 414 -4.52 15.15 -0.24
N LEU A 415 -4.91 14.17 0.58
CA LEU A 415 -5.87 14.31 1.68
C LEU A 415 -5.42 13.48 2.89
N TRP A 416 -5.69 14.00 4.09
CA TRP A 416 -5.60 13.28 5.34
C TRP A 416 -6.96 12.72 5.72
N SER A 417 -7.13 11.40 5.73
CA SER A 417 -8.37 10.76 6.16
C SER A 417 -8.31 10.43 7.65
N ILE A 418 -9.21 11.05 8.40
CA ILE A 418 -9.24 10.92 9.88
C ILE A 418 -10.04 9.71 10.34
N GLY A 419 -10.73 9.00 9.45
CA GLY A 419 -11.48 7.82 9.84
C GLY A 419 -12.34 7.21 8.75
N ASN A 420 -12.61 5.91 8.91
CA ASN A 420 -13.47 5.13 8.04
C ASN A 420 -14.72 4.67 8.79
N GLU A 421 -15.92 4.91 8.22
CA GLU A 421 -17.21 4.38 8.72
C GLU A 421 -17.35 4.43 10.25
N ILE A 422 -16.79 5.49 10.85
CA ILE A 422 -16.77 5.67 12.29
C ILE A 422 -18.20 5.70 12.86
N ARG A 423 -18.45 4.96 13.94
CA ARG A 423 -19.80 4.84 14.50
C ARG A 423 -20.31 6.13 15.15
N GLU A 424 -19.42 7.06 15.44
CA GLU A 424 -19.70 8.43 15.92
C GLU A 424 -20.55 9.24 14.93
N GLN A 425 -20.58 8.91 13.64
CA GLN A 425 -21.47 9.55 12.66
C GLN A 425 -22.96 9.41 13.02
N GLY A 426 -23.33 8.38 13.77
CA GLY A 426 -24.68 8.17 14.31
C GLY A 426 -24.94 8.88 15.64
N ARG A 427 -24.01 9.67 16.19
CA ARG A 427 -24.11 10.35 17.49
C ARG A 427 -24.22 11.85 17.33
N GLN A 428 -25.04 12.48 18.17
CA GLN A 428 -25.25 13.93 18.15
C GLN A 428 -24.00 14.76 18.50
N ASP A 429 -23.02 14.17 19.18
CA ASP A 429 -21.78 14.83 19.62
C ASP A 429 -20.53 14.32 18.94
N GLY A 430 -20.65 13.42 17.97
CA GLY A 430 -19.52 12.85 17.22
C GLY A 430 -18.69 13.89 16.47
N TRP A 431 -19.31 14.99 16.05
CA TRP A 431 -18.67 16.12 15.40
C TRP A 431 -17.54 16.77 16.24
N LYS A 432 -17.60 16.68 17.56
CA LYS A 432 -16.58 17.27 18.45
C LYS A 432 -15.22 16.60 18.24
N LEU A 433 -15.25 15.28 18.14
CA LEU A 433 -14.03 14.49 17.89
C LEU A 433 -13.52 14.67 16.47
N ALA A 434 -14.40 14.72 15.46
CA ALA A 434 -14.02 15.03 14.09
C ALA A 434 -13.29 16.39 14.00
N ARG A 435 -13.84 17.43 14.66
CA ARG A 435 -13.21 18.75 14.75
C ARG A 435 -11.83 18.71 15.40
N GLU A 436 -11.68 17.95 16.48
CA GLU A 436 -10.41 17.76 17.17
C GLU A 436 -9.36 17.13 16.24
N LEU A 437 -9.70 16.02 15.57
CA LEU A 437 -8.80 15.32 14.65
C LEU A 437 -8.44 16.18 13.44
N THR A 438 -9.42 16.88 12.84
CA THR A 438 -9.18 17.83 11.74
C THR A 438 -8.22 18.93 12.17
N ARG A 439 -8.41 19.51 13.38
CA ARG A 439 -7.49 20.51 13.91
C ARG A 439 -6.07 19.98 14.08
N ILE A 440 -5.91 18.75 14.56
CA ILE A 440 -4.58 18.11 14.68
C ILE A 440 -3.93 18.00 13.29
N CYS A 441 -4.67 17.60 12.26
CA CYS A 441 -4.15 17.53 10.90
C CYS A 441 -3.68 18.90 10.41
N HIS A 442 -4.51 19.93 10.51
CA HIS A 442 -4.18 21.30 10.07
C HIS A 442 -3.03 21.93 10.87
N ASP A 443 -2.90 21.59 12.17
CA ASP A 443 -1.77 22.03 13.00
C ASP A 443 -0.43 21.44 12.50
N GLN A 444 -0.44 20.19 11.99
CA GLN A 444 0.77 19.53 11.50
C GLN A 444 1.06 19.79 10.03
N ASP A 445 0.02 19.92 9.21
CA ASP A 445 0.11 20.25 7.80
C ASP A 445 -1.06 21.09 7.31
N PRO A 446 -0.93 22.42 7.32
CA PRO A 446 -1.97 23.32 6.84
C PRO A 446 -2.12 23.36 5.31
N SER A 447 -1.28 22.61 4.57
CA SER A 447 -1.29 22.61 3.11
C SER A 447 -2.26 21.60 2.51
N ARG A 448 -2.73 20.63 3.29
CA ARG A 448 -3.68 19.59 2.84
C ARG A 448 -4.97 19.62 3.65
N LEU A 449 -6.03 19.24 2.96
CA LEU A 449 -7.38 19.14 3.52
C LEU A 449 -7.60 17.76 4.18
N THR A 450 -8.63 17.71 5.04
CA THR A 450 -9.05 16.49 5.73
C THR A 450 -10.27 15.85 5.09
N THR A 451 -10.43 14.54 5.25
CA THR A 451 -11.58 13.75 4.82
C THR A 451 -11.91 12.64 5.81
N ALA A 452 -13.04 11.97 5.60
CA ALA A 452 -13.40 10.69 6.21
C ALA A 452 -14.40 9.96 5.31
N GLY A 453 -14.44 8.62 5.39
CA GLY A 453 -15.42 7.79 4.68
C GLY A 453 -16.72 7.62 5.48
N PHE A 454 -17.87 8.05 4.93
CA PHE A 454 -19.17 7.99 5.58
C PHE A 454 -20.12 7.00 4.90
N ASN A 455 -20.58 5.98 5.63
CA ASN A 455 -21.59 5.04 5.15
C ASN A 455 -23.02 5.31 5.67
N ASN A 456 -23.18 6.20 6.63
CA ASN A 456 -24.47 6.53 7.24
C ASN A 456 -24.98 7.91 6.78
N TYR A 457 -25.29 8.04 5.50
CA TYR A 457 -26.00 9.16 4.92
C TYR A 457 -27.53 8.97 5.13
N PRO A 458 -28.32 9.98 5.61
CA PRO A 458 -27.87 11.37 5.85
C PRO A 458 -27.41 11.66 7.29
N ALA A 459 -27.32 10.67 8.20
CA ALA A 459 -27.06 10.92 9.62
C ALA A 459 -25.73 11.64 9.89
N ALA A 460 -24.69 11.39 9.11
CA ALA A 460 -23.41 12.12 9.23
C ALA A 460 -23.57 13.64 9.05
N PHE A 461 -24.50 14.05 8.18
CA PHE A 461 -24.85 15.46 7.95
C PHE A 461 -25.77 15.99 9.04
N ASP A 462 -26.85 15.27 9.38
CA ASP A 462 -27.82 15.67 10.41
C ASP A 462 -27.14 15.87 11.78
N ASN A 463 -26.15 15.03 12.10
CA ASN A 463 -25.34 15.14 13.31
C ASN A 463 -24.11 16.06 13.16
N LYS A 464 -23.98 16.78 12.04
CA LYS A 464 -22.94 17.77 11.74
C LYS A 464 -21.52 17.22 11.62
N LEU A 465 -21.30 15.90 11.69
CA LEU A 465 -19.96 15.34 11.67
C LEU A 465 -19.30 15.55 10.30
N ALA A 466 -20.07 15.38 9.21
CA ALA A 466 -19.58 15.61 7.85
C ALA A 466 -19.18 17.08 7.56
N HIS A 467 -19.59 18.04 8.39
CA HIS A 467 -19.19 19.44 8.27
C HIS A 467 -17.87 19.78 8.97
N GLU A 468 -17.29 18.83 9.69
CA GLU A 468 -16.03 19.02 10.41
C GLU A 468 -14.81 18.49 9.63
N VAL A 469 -15.03 17.89 8.46
CA VAL A 469 -14.00 17.57 7.47
C VAL A 469 -14.13 18.50 6.29
N ASP A 470 -13.03 18.76 5.58
CA ASP A 470 -13.00 19.67 4.44
C ASP A 470 -13.58 19.05 3.16
N VAL A 471 -13.40 17.74 3.01
CA VAL A 471 -13.83 16.94 1.85
C VAL A 471 -14.59 15.73 2.34
N VAL A 472 -15.76 15.45 1.76
CA VAL A 472 -16.66 14.38 2.24
C VAL A 472 -16.54 13.14 1.37
N GLY A 473 -16.07 12.04 1.96
CA GLY A 473 -16.10 10.72 1.34
C GLY A 473 -17.43 10.00 1.60
N LEU A 474 -18.05 9.45 0.57
CA LEU A 474 -19.28 8.67 0.69
C LEU A 474 -19.04 7.19 0.33
N ASN A 475 -19.21 6.31 1.31
CA ASN A 475 -19.10 4.86 1.11
C ASN A 475 -20.42 4.27 0.62
N TYR A 476 -20.41 3.69 -0.58
CA TYR A 476 -21.57 3.01 -1.20
C TYR A 476 -22.85 3.87 -1.30
N LYS A 477 -22.70 5.14 -1.67
CA LYS A 477 -23.82 6.11 -1.72
C LYS A 477 -23.94 6.86 -3.06
N PRO A 478 -23.66 6.24 -4.23
CA PRO A 478 -23.73 6.95 -5.52
C PRO A 478 -25.11 7.53 -5.79
N MET A 479 -26.18 6.86 -5.38
CA MET A 479 -27.56 7.34 -5.54
C MET A 479 -27.87 8.61 -4.74
N PHE A 480 -26.99 9.02 -3.82
CA PHE A 480 -27.17 10.24 -3.02
C PHE A 480 -26.26 11.39 -3.43
N TYR A 481 -25.37 11.24 -4.43
CA TYR A 481 -24.48 12.31 -4.89
C TYR A 481 -25.25 13.58 -5.26
N HIS A 482 -26.27 13.43 -6.09
CA HIS A 482 -27.11 14.58 -6.47
C HIS A 482 -27.81 15.23 -5.26
N ASP A 483 -28.36 14.42 -4.35
CA ASP A 483 -29.06 14.92 -3.15
C ASP A 483 -28.09 15.63 -2.20
N ALA A 484 -26.90 15.08 -1.96
CA ALA A 484 -25.87 15.68 -1.13
C ALA A 484 -25.42 17.05 -1.66
N ILE A 485 -25.13 17.14 -2.98
CA ILE A 485 -24.76 18.39 -3.66
C ILE A 485 -25.89 19.42 -3.59
N ARG A 486 -27.15 19.00 -3.79
CA ARG A 486 -28.30 19.90 -3.72
C ARG A 486 -28.56 20.41 -2.31
N ARG A 487 -28.38 19.56 -1.30
CA ARG A 487 -28.54 19.88 0.11
C ARG A 487 -27.47 20.86 0.59
N GLU A 488 -26.22 20.62 0.19
CA GLU A 488 -25.05 21.38 0.61
C GLU A 488 -24.20 21.79 -0.62
N PRO A 489 -24.58 22.87 -1.34
CA PRO A 489 -23.92 23.20 -2.62
C PRO A 489 -22.42 23.54 -2.51
N GLY A 490 -21.95 23.89 -1.31
CA GLY A 490 -20.54 24.16 -1.03
C GLY A 490 -19.68 22.95 -0.77
N LEU A 491 -20.24 21.73 -0.75
CA LEU A 491 -19.48 20.51 -0.49
C LEU A 491 -18.60 20.11 -1.66
N VAL A 492 -17.43 19.57 -1.31
CA VAL A 492 -16.57 18.78 -2.19
C VAL A 492 -16.74 17.33 -1.79
N ILE A 493 -17.15 16.47 -2.72
CA ILE A 493 -17.48 15.06 -2.43
C ILE A 493 -16.84 14.09 -3.41
N TYR A 494 -16.63 12.85 -2.94
CA TYR A 494 -16.16 11.73 -3.76
C TYR A 494 -16.70 10.39 -3.20
N GLY A 495 -16.64 9.34 -4.01
CA GLY A 495 -16.92 7.97 -3.58
C GLY A 495 -15.70 7.37 -2.88
N SER A 496 -15.70 7.35 -1.54
CA SER A 496 -14.55 6.87 -0.76
C SER A 496 -14.47 5.35 -0.68
N GLU A 497 -15.61 4.64 -0.85
CA GLU A 497 -15.69 3.21 -1.13
C GLU A 497 -16.85 2.97 -2.10
N THR A 498 -16.56 2.31 -3.22
CA THR A 498 -17.53 2.12 -4.30
C THR A 498 -17.60 0.66 -4.74
N SER A 499 -18.65 0.28 -5.47
CA SER A 499 -18.91 -1.03 -6.05
C SER A 499 -19.00 -2.15 -5.01
N SER A 500 -17.89 -2.78 -4.62
CA SER A 500 -17.83 -3.92 -3.68
C SER A 500 -18.49 -5.21 -4.22
N CYS A 501 -18.59 -5.36 -5.56
CA CYS A 501 -18.99 -6.61 -6.17
C CYS A 501 -17.97 -7.71 -5.88
N THR A 502 -18.45 -8.95 -5.85
CA THR A 502 -17.63 -10.12 -5.57
C THR A 502 -17.51 -11.01 -6.80
N SER A 503 -16.33 -11.60 -7.01
CA SER A 503 -16.07 -12.56 -8.09
C SER A 503 -14.86 -13.45 -7.78
N SER A 504 -14.85 -14.66 -8.36
CA SER A 504 -13.70 -15.57 -8.37
C SER A 504 -13.16 -15.67 -9.77
N ARG A 505 -11.83 -15.58 -9.93
CA ARG A 505 -11.17 -15.59 -11.24
C ARG A 505 -11.51 -16.83 -12.06
N GLY A 506 -12.07 -16.61 -13.27
CA GLY A 506 -12.35 -17.66 -14.24
C GLY A 506 -13.49 -18.62 -13.87
N ILE A 507 -14.31 -18.31 -12.89
CA ILE A 507 -15.45 -19.12 -12.45
C ILE A 507 -16.74 -18.53 -13.00
N TYR A 508 -17.56 -19.37 -13.62
CA TYR A 508 -18.84 -18.95 -14.21
C TYR A 508 -19.93 -19.96 -13.86
N HIS A 509 -20.89 -19.50 -13.05
CA HIS A 509 -22.09 -20.26 -12.70
C HIS A 509 -23.26 -19.74 -13.54
N LEU A 510 -24.06 -20.64 -14.08
CA LEU A 510 -25.21 -20.32 -14.90
C LEU A 510 -26.48 -21.05 -14.39
N PRO A 511 -27.67 -20.40 -14.38
CA PRO A 511 -27.90 -19.02 -14.82
C PRO A 511 -27.18 -17.99 -13.95
N ILE A 512 -26.95 -16.78 -14.50
CA ILE A 512 -26.37 -15.67 -13.71
C ILE A 512 -27.44 -15.21 -12.71
N GLU A 513 -27.20 -15.49 -11.45
CA GLU A 513 -28.08 -15.09 -10.36
C GLU A 513 -27.40 -14.05 -9.47
N ALA A 514 -28.16 -13.04 -9.04
CA ALA A 514 -27.65 -12.06 -8.10
C ALA A 514 -27.52 -12.67 -6.71
N TYR A 515 -26.34 -12.52 -6.08
CA TYR A 515 -26.05 -12.87 -4.70
C TYR A 515 -26.46 -14.30 -4.29
N THR A 516 -26.11 -15.28 -5.12
CA THR A 516 -26.34 -16.69 -4.81
C THR A 516 -25.06 -17.32 -4.25
N ARG A 517 -25.17 -17.96 -3.09
CA ARG A 517 -24.09 -18.77 -2.49
C ARG A 517 -24.02 -20.11 -3.24
N HIS A 518 -22.86 -20.43 -3.79
CA HIS A 518 -22.63 -21.68 -4.51
C HIS A 518 -21.91 -22.70 -3.62
N ALA A 519 -22.20 -24.00 -3.81
CA ALA A 519 -21.61 -25.07 -3.02
C ALA A 519 -20.07 -25.19 -3.15
N SER A 520 -19.49 -24.68 -4.27
CA SER A 520 -18.05 -24.61 -4.45
C SER A 520 -17.37 -23.50 -3.64
N LEU A 521 -18.12 -22.68 -2.93
CA LEU A 521 -17.64 -21.45 -2.28
C LEU A 521 -16.95 -20.47 -3.24
N GLN A 522 -17.34 -20.50 -4.52
CA GLN A 522 -16.85 -19.58 -5.54
C GLN A 522 -17.97 -18.67 -6.03
N VAL A 523 -17.61 -17.49 -6.54
CA VAL A 523 -18.54 -16.49 -7.05
C VAL A 523 -18.36 -16.32 -8.55
N SER A 524 -19.47 -16.28 -9.30
CA SER A 524 -19.43 -16.11 -10.75
C SER A 524 -18.76 -14.81 -11.18
N SER A 525 -17.88 -14.87 -12.19
CA SER A 525 -17.02 -13.76 -12.64
C SER A 525 -17.71 -12.82 -13.64
N TYR A 526 -19.04 -12.82 -13.70
CA TYR A 526 -19.80 -11.86 -14.54
C TYR A 526 -19.95 -10.46 -13.91
N ASP A 527 -19.40 -10.24 -12.69
CA ASP A 527 -19.32 -8.94 -11.98
C ASP A 527 -20.69 -8.32 -11.65
N LEU A 528 -21.69 -9.15 -11.43
CA LEU A 528 -23.06 -8.75 -11.15
C LEU A 528 -23.53 -9.15 -9.74
N ILE A 529 -22.64 -9.76 -8.96
CA ILE A 529 -22.94 -10.33 -7.65
C ILE A 529 -22.24 -9.50 -6.57
N GLY A 530 -22.95 -9.22 -5.50
CA GLY A 530 -22.40 -8.52 -4.35
C GLY A 530 -23.35 -8.50 -3.16
N PRO A 531 -22.86 -8.17 -1.96
CA PRO A 531 -23.72 -7.97 -0.80
C PRO A 531 -24.68 -6.79 -1.00
N LYS A 532 -25.63 -6.63 -0.08
CA LYS A 532 -26.70 -5.62 -0.21
C LYS A 532 -26.23 -4.16 -0.17
N TRP A 533 -25.02 -3.87 0.25
CA TRP A 533 -24.42 -2.52 0.14
C TRP A 533 -23.74 -2.30 -1.21
N ALA A 534 -23.35 -3.39 -1.90
CA ALA A 534 -22.63 -3.37 -3.15
C ALA A 534 -23.55 -3.18 -4.37
N TYR A 535 -22.97 -2.67 -5.43
CA TYR A 535 -23.61 -2.49 -6.74
C TYR A 535 -22.58 -2.72 -7.85
N PRO A 536 -23.04 -3.13 -9.05
CA PRO A 536 -22.14 -3.25 -10.21
C PRO A 536 -21.43 -1.93 -10.52
N PRO A 537 -20.17 -1.94 -11.01
CA PRO A 537 -19.42 -0.73 -11.38
C PRO A 537 -20.17 0.22 -12.31
N ASP A 538 -21.05 -0.33 -13.13
CA ASP A 538 -21.92 0.40 -14.07
C ASP A 538 -22.73 1.51 -13.40
N VAL A 539 -23.16 1.29 -12.15
CA VAL A 539 -23.91 2.29 -11.36
C VAL A 539 -23.00 3.48 -11.05
N GLU A 540 -21.77 3.22 -10.59
CA GLU A 540 -20.83 4.28 -10.25
C GLU A 540 -20.43 5.08 -11.50
N PHE A 541 -20.08 4.41 -12.59
CA PHE A 541 -19.76 5.07 -13.85
C PHE A 541 -20.87 6.00 -14.32
N GLN A 542 -22.14 5.55 -14.20
CA GLN A 542 -23.29 6.40 -14.56
C GLN A 542 -23.41 7.58 -13.60
N GLN A 543 -23.31 7.35 -12.29
CA GLN A 543 -23.50 8.43 -11.33
C GLN A 543 -22.38 9.47 -11.36
N LEU A 544 -21.14 9.09 -11.61
CA LEU A 544 -20.04 10.03 -11.83
C LEU A 544 -20.25 10.85 -13.10
N LYS A 545 -20.74 10.24 -14.18
CA LYS A 545 -21.07 10.93 -15.43
C LYS A 545 -22.21 11.95 -15.24
N GLU A 546 -23.23 11.61 -14.45
CA GLU A 546 -24.37 12.47 -14.13
C GLU A 546 -24.00 13.57 -13.12
N ASN A 547 -22.97 13.38 -12.29
CA ASN A 547 -22.53 14.28 -11.25
C ASN A 547 -21.03 14.65 -11.39
N PRO A 548 -20.62 15.42 -12.41
CA PRO A 548 -19.20 15.65 -12.72
C PRO A 548 -18.43 16.47 -11.67
N ARG A 549 -19.13 16.99 -10.66
CA ARG A 549 -18.54 17.63 -9.47
C ARG A 549 -18.04 16.63 -8.43
N VAL A 550 -18.47 15.38 -8.48
CA VAL A 550 -17.92 14.27 -7.71
C VAL A 550 -16.60 13.90 -8.35
N PHE A 551 -15.49 14.20 -7.67
CA PHE A 551 -14.18 14.18 -8.32
C PHE A 551 -13.53 12.80 -8.46
N GLY A 552 -14.19 11.73 -8.04
CA GLY A 552 -13.68 10.39 -8.23
C GLY A 552 -14.37 9.31 -7.40
N GLU A 553 -13.90 8.11 -7.62
CA GLU A 553 -14.27 6.92 -6.87
C GLU A 553 -13.05 6.21 -6.32
N PHE A 554 -13.25 5.40 -5.28
CA PHE A 554 -12.25 4.46 -4.74
C PHE A 554 -12.91 3.10 -4.58
N VAL A 555 -12.62 2.20 -5.51
CA VAL A 555 -13.22 0.87 -5.57
C VAL A 555 -12.82 0.03 -4.36
N TRP A 556 -13.78 -0.60 -3.71
CA TRP A 556 -13.54 -1.60 -2.68
C TRP A 556 -13.44 -3.00 -3.30
N THR A 557 -12.25 -3.60 -3.46
CA THR A 557 -10.89 -3.08 -3.30
C THR A 557 -10.13 -3.20 -4.63
N GLY A 558 -8.86 -2.77 -4.69
CA GLY A 558 -8.01 -2.95 -5.88
C GLY A 558 -7.53 -4.39 -6.05
N LEU A 559 -7.03 -5.00 -4.96
CA LEU A 559 -6.61 -6.40 -4.90
C LEU A 559 -7.41 -7.15 -3.84
N ASP A 560 -7.69 -8.43 -4.07
CA ASP A 560 -8.15 -9.30 -3.00
C ASP A 560 -7.09 -9.36 -1.89
N TYR A 561 -7.55 -9.47 -0.67
CA TYR A 561 -6.73 -9.45 0.53
C TYR A 561 -7.12 -10.60 1.46
N LEU A 562 -6.24 -10.94 2.36
CA LEU A 562 -6.52 -11.92 3.39
C LEU A 562 -7.60 -11.40 4.36
N GLY A 563 -8.61 -12.22 4.59
CA GLY A 563 -9.76 -11.85 5.42
C GLY A 563 -11.00 -11.44 4.64
N GLU A 564 -12.04 -11.07 5.38
CA GLU A 564 -13.36 -10.66 4.88
C GLU A 564 -13.92 -11.52 3.73
N PRO A 565 -14.06 -12.82 3.88
CA PRO A 565 -14.42 -13.75 2.80
C PRO A 565 -15.91 -13.64 2.40
N THR A 566 -16.41 -12.46 2.12
CA THR A 566 -17.77 -12.19 1.66
C THR A 566 -17.94 -12.69 0.23
N PRO A 567 -19.00 -13.48 -0.08
CA PRO A 567 -20.20 -13.72 0.72
C PRO A 567 -20.16 -14.96 1.65
N TYR A 568 -19.03 -15.65 1.75
CA TYR A 568 -18.92 -16.98 2.36
C TYR A 568 -18.41 -16.98 3.82
N GLY A 569 -17.98 -15.89 4.34
CA GLY A 569 -17.44 -15.81 5.70
C GLY A 569 -18.48 -15.74 6.82
N GLY A 570 -19.75 -16.04 6.53
CA GLY A 570 -20.83 -15.73 7.42
C GLY A 570 -21.20 -14.25 7.36
N ARG A 571 -22.07 -13.82 8.24
CA ARG A 571 -22.44 -12.42 8.34
C ARG A 571 -21.60 -11.75 9.41
N ASP A 572 -21.30 -10.48 9.21
CA ASP A 572 -20.71 -9.54 10.15
C ASP A 572 -21.39 -9.50 11.54
N ASN A 573 -22.51 -10.22 11.71
CA ASN A 573 -23.30 -10.31 12.93
C ASN A 573 -23.04 -11.59 13.74
N SER A 574 -22.00 -12.38 13.43
CA SER A 574 -21.69 -13.51 14.28
C SER A 574 -21.43 -13.00 15.70
N THR A 575 -22.15 -13.55 16.66
CA THR A 575 -22.07 -13.13 18.07
C THR A 575 -20.70 -13.33 18.70
N ASN A 576 -19.84 -14.14 18.05
CA ASN A 576 -18.46 -14.43 18.46
C ASN A 576 -17.41 -13.64 17.66
N GLY A 577 -17.82 -12.83 16.66
CA GLY A 577 -16.89 -12.05 15.81
C GLY A 577 -16.16 -12.85 14.73
N TYR A 578 -16.40 -14.15 14.59
CA TYR A 578 -15.80 -15.00 13.58
C TYR A 578 -16.67 -15.13 12.33
N TRP A 579 -16.01 -15.17 11.13
CA TRP A 579 -16.64 -15.42 9.84
C TRP A 579 -16.31 -16.82 9.32
N ASN A 580 -16.60 -17.86 10.13
CA ASN A 580 -16.15 -19.22 9.88
C ASN A 580 -17.25 -20.16 9.37
N ASP A 581 -18.44 -19.63 9.05
CA ASP A 581 -19.60 -20.47 8.70
C ASP A 581 -19.36 -21.26 7.42
N ASP A 582 -18.68 -20.68 6.44
CA ASP A 582 -18.38 -21.29 5.16
C ASP A 582 -16.86 -21.57 4.99
N TRP A 583 -16.24 -22.09 6.04
CA TRP A 583 -14.86 -22.57 5.93
C TRP A 583 -14.73 -23.62 4.81
N PRO A 584 -13.70 -23.57 3.94
CA PRO A 584 -12.40 -22.86 4.10
C PRO A 584 -12.29 -21.48 3.45
N SER A 585 -13.37 -20.79 3.13
CA SER A 585 -13.29 -19.43 2.64
C SER A 585 -12.66 -18.50 3.68
N HIS A 586 -11.57 -17.81 3.33
CA HIS A 586 -10.76 -17.01 4.27
C HIS A 586 -10.09 -15.77 3.68
N SER A 587 -10.25 -15.50 2.39
CA SER A 587 -9.82 -14.24 1.77
C SER A 587 -10.96 -13.57 0.98
N SER A 588 -10.79 -12.30 0.64
CA SER A 588 -11.82 -11.51 0.00
C SER A 588 -12.09 -11.95 -1.45
N TYR A 589 -13.27 -11.55 -1.97
CA TYR A 589 -13.69 -11.74 -3.36
C TYR A 589 -13.95 -10.40 -4.04
N PHE A 590 -13.71 -9.28 -3.35
CA PHE A 590 -14.16 -7.94 -3.76
C PHE A 590 -13.40 -7.35 -4.95
N ALA A 591 -12.15 -7.72 -5.14
CA ALA A 591 -11.28 -7.00 -6.05
C ALA A 591 -11.41 -7.41 -7.52
N PRO A 592 -11.04 -6.53 -8.46
CA PRO A 592 -10.82 -6.87 -9.87
C PRO A 592 -9.57 -7.71 -10.11
N VAL A 593 -8.71 -7.87 -9.10
CA VAL A 593 -7.47 -8.66 -9.15
C VAL A 593 -7.46 -9.61 -7.96
N ASP A 594 -7.12 -10.88 -8.17
CA ASP A 594 -7.09 -11.86 -7.10
C ASP A 594 -5.91 -11.69 -6.13
N LEU A 595 -5.89 -12.46 -5.04
CA LEU A 595 -4.86 -12.41 -3.98
C LEU A 595 -3.42 -12.60 -4.51
N CYS A 596 -3.25 -13.23 -5.65
CA CYS A 596 -1.95 -13.47 -6.30
C CYS A 596 -1.57 -12.38 -7.32
N GLY A 597 -2.41 -11.37 -7.49
CA GLY A 597 -2.19 -10.31 -8.47
C GLY A 597 -2.55 -10.74 -9.90
N LEU A 598 -3.43 -11.73 -10.06
CA LEU A 598 -3.92 -12.18 -11.36
C LEU A 598 -5.27 -11.52 -11.66
N PRO A 599 -5.43 -10.86 -12.83
CA PRO A 599 -6.65 -10.15 -13.19
C PRO A 599 -7.88 -11.07 -13.24
N LYS A 600 -9.02 -10.58 -12.73
CA LYS A 600 -10.38 -11.10 -12.95
C LYS A 600 -11.03 -10.32 -14.09
N ASP A 601 -12.20 -10.75 -14.56
CA ASP A 601 -12.87 -10.07 -15.70
C ASP A 601 -13.18 -8.60 -15.41
N ARG A 602 -13.52 -8.25 -14.17
CA ARG A 602 -13.80 -6.88 -13.76
C ARG A 602 -12.60 -5.92 -13.90
N PHE A 603 -11.38 -6.41 -13.85
CA PHE A 603 -10.20 -5.62 -14.18
C PHE A 603 -10.34 -4.97 -15.57
N TYR A 604 -10.75 -5.75 -16.54
CA TYR A 604 -10.91 -5.29 -17.93
C TYR A 604 -12.13 -4.38 -18.11
N LEU A 605 -13.17 -4.52 -17.26
CA LEU A 605 -14.27 -3.58 -17.26
C LEU A 605 -13.82 -2.19 -16.81
N TYR A 606 -13.07 -2.09 -15.70
CA TYR A 606 -12.47 -0.82 -15.26
C TYR A 606 -11.48 -0.29 -16.29
N GLN A 607 -10.57 -1.12 -16.79
CA GLN A 607 -9.60 -0.73 -17.81
C GLN A 607 -10.29 -0.13 -19.05
N SER A 608 -11.44 -0.67 -19.46
CA SER A 608 -12.22 -0.15 -20.60
C SER A 608 -12.83 1.23 -20.35
N GLN A 609 -12.95 1.68 -19.11
CA GLN A 609 -13.48 2.99 -18.73
C GLN A 609 -12.39 3.98 -18.32
N TRP A 610 -11.25 3.49 -17.81
CA TRP A 610 -10.20 4.30 -17.19
C TRP A 610 -8.98 4.50 -18.07
N THR A 611 -8.89 3.83 -19.21
CA THR A 611 -7.75 3.97 -20.15
C THR A 611 -8.19 4.29 -21.57
N ASP A 612 -7.33 4.98 -22.31
CA ASP A 612 -7.53 5.27 -23.73
C ASP A 612 -6.86 4.25 -24.65
N THR A 613 -5.99 3.39 -24.12
CA THR A 613 -5.32 2.32 -24.87
C THR A 613 -6.37 1.37 -25.43
N PRO A 614 -6.42 1.16 -26.74
CA PRO A 614 -7.43 0.29 -27.34
C PRO A 614 -7.39 -1.11 -26.75
N MET A 615 -8.55 -1.59 -26.29
CA MET A 615 -8.66 -2.91 -25.69
C MET A 615 -10.00 -3.58 -25.99
N ALA A 616 -10.01 -4.90 -25.96
CA ALA A 616 -11.18 -5.75 -25.93
C ALA A 616 -10.89 -6.92 -25.01
N HIS A 617 -11.89 -7.38 -24.27
CA HIS A 617 -11.81 -8.55 -23.40
C HIS A 617 -13.10 -9.37 -23.49
N LEU A 618 -12.94 -10.66 -23.75
CA LEU A 618 -14.03 -11.64 -23.85
C LEU A 618 -14.19 -12.42 -22.55
N LEU A 619 -15.40 -12.56 -22.09
CA LEU A 619 -15.79 -13.51 -21.05
C LEU A 619 -17.12 -14.19 -21.46
N PRO A 620 -17.35 -15.45 -20.99
CA PRO A 620 -16.48 -16.33 -20.23
C PRO A 620 -15.48 -17.08 -21.10
N HIS A 621 -14.69 -17.98 -20.51
CA HIS A 621 -13.92 -18.96 -21.25
C HIS A 621 -14.84 -19.81 -22.17
N TRP A 622 -14.27 -20.47 -23.22
CA TRP A 622 -15.05 -21.21 -24.18
C TRP A 622 -14.91 -22.75 -24.06
N ASN A 623 -14.88 -23.28 -22.81
CA ASN A 623 -14.90 -24.71 -22.51
C ASN A 623 -16.19 -25.09 -21.79
N TRP A 624 -17.25 -25.44 -22.55
CA TRP A 624 -18.59 -25.75 -22.04
C TRP A 624 -19.07 -27.14 -22.39
N GLU A 625 -18.18 -28.03 -22.86
CA GLU A 625 -18.51 -29.42 -23.12
C GLU A 625 -19.05 -30.11 -21.86
N GLY A 626 -20.14 -30.89 -22.02
CA GLY A 626 -20.79 -31.58 -20.92
C GLY A 626 -21.66 -30.70 -20.01
N SER A 627 -21.80 -29.41 -20.32
CA SER A 627 -22.70 -28.50 -19.58
C SER A 627 -24.15 -28.74 -20.02
N ASP A 628 -25.08 -28.64 -19.05
CA ASP A 628 -26.51 -28.62 -19.32
C ASP A 628 -26.98 -27.31 -19.99
N THR A 629 -26.22 -26.24 -19.82
CA THR A 629 -26.47 -24.92 -20.37
C THR A 629 -26.09 -24.90 -21.86
N LYS A 630 -27.04 -24.64 -22.73
CA LYS A 630 -26.85 -24.61 -24.19
C LYS A 630 -26.55 -23.22 -24.73
N ILE A 631 -27.01 -22.18 -24.07
CA ILE A 631 -26.82 -20.79 -24.49
C ILE A 631 -25.94 -20.11 -23.43
N ILE A 632 -24.80 -19.63 -23.84
CA ILE A 632 -23.80 -19.00 -22.97
C ILE A 632 -23.90 -17.48 -23.18
N PRO A 633 -24.11 -16.70 -22.11
CA PRO A 633 -23.98 -15.25 -22.16
C PRO A 633 -22.51 -14.86 -22.35
N VAL A 634 -22.18 -14.31 -23.51
CA VAL A 634 -20.83 -13.81 -23.83
C VAL A 634 -20.84 -12.30 -23.71
N TYR A 635 -19.91 -11.77 -22.92
CA TYR A 635 -19.72 -10.33 -22.80
C TYR A 635 -18.41 -9.90 -23.45
N CYS A 636 -18.41 -8.68 -23.93
CA CYS A 636 -17.18 -7.96 -24.33
C CYS A 636 -17.08 -6.66 -23.55
N TYR A 637 -15.94 -6.44 -22.90
CA TYR A 637 -15.55 -5.16 -22.32
C TYR A 637 -14.55 -4.49 -23.26
N THR A 638 -14.84 -3.26 -23.67
CA THR A 638 -13.99 -2.51 -24.62
C THR A 638 -14.13 -1.01 -24.43
N ASN A 639 -13.08 -0.26 -24.75
CA ASN A 639 -13.13 1.19 -24.92
C ASN A 639 -13.36 1.62 -26.38
N GLY A 640 -13.65 0.68 -27.28
CA GLY A 640 -14.21 0.95 -28.61
C GLY A 640 -15.67 1.40 -28.55
N ASP A 641 -16.19 1.93 -29.67
CA ASP A 641 -17.60 2.33 -29.81
C ASP A 641 -18.52 1.14 -30.09
N GLU A 642 -17.98 0.15 -30.79
CA GLU A 642 -18.70 -1.04 -31.28
C GLU A 642 -17.81 -2.27 -31.11
N ALA A 643 -18.42 -3.46 -31.01
CA ALA A 643 -17.72 -4.73 -31.14
C ALA A 643 -18.51 -5.74 -31.93
N GLU A 644 -17.83 -6.59 -32.71
CA GLU A 644 -18.41 -7.67 -33.51
C GLU A 644 -17.87 -9.01 -33.00
N LEU A 645 -18.80 -9.91 -32.66
CA LEU A 645 -18.47 -11.25 -32.16
C LEU A 645 -18.48 -12.27 -33.30
N TRP A 646 -17.53 -13.17 -33.29
CA TRP A 646 -17.38 -14.25 -34.26
C TRP A 646 -17.26 -15.59 -33.57
N LEU A 647 -17.92 -16.62 -34.05
CA LEU A 647 -17.74 -18.01 -33.62
C LEU A 647 -17.33 -18.86 -34.84
N ASN A 648 -16.17 -19.47 -34.76
CA ASN A 648 -15.63 -20.31 -35.84
C ASN A 648 -15.60 -19.62 -37.22
N GLY A 649 -15.30 -18.34 -37.24
CA GLY A 649 -15.24 -17.52 -38.46
C GLY A 649 -16.59 -17.03 -38.99
N GLN A 650 -17.69 -17.32 -38.29
CA GLN A 650 -19.01 -16.80 -38.60
C GLN A 650 -19.36 -15.63 -37.66
N SER A 651 -19.76 -14.47 -38.24
CA SER A 651 -20.21 -13.31 -37.47
C SER A 651 -21.52 -13.62 -36.76
N LEU A 652 -21.57 -13.27 -35.47
CA LEU A 652 -22.78 -13.31 -34.63
C LEU A 652 -23.42 -11.93 -34.49
N GLY A 653 -22.90 -10.94 -35.21
CA GLY A 653 -23.39 -9.58 -35.24
C GLY A 653 -22.52 -8.58 -34.53
N ARG A 654 -22.69 -7.33 -34.90
CA ARG A 654 -22.01 -6.16 -34.32
C ARG A 654 -22.98 -5.42 -33.43
N LEU A 655 -22.54 -5.09 -32.22
CA LEU A 655 -23.25 -4.30 -31.22
C LEU A 655 -22.54 -2.96 -30.97
N LYS A 656 -23.32 -1.95 -30.60
CA LYS A 656 -22.87 -0.58 -30.41
C LYS A 656 -23.15 -0.09 -29.00
N LYS A 657 -22.16 0.39 -28.33
CA LYS A 657 -22.27 0.97 -26.97
C LYS A 657 -23.23 2.16 -26.96
N GLY A 658 -24.08 2.21 -25.93
CA GLY A 658 -25.11 3.25 -25.80
C GLY A 658 -26.35 3.09 -26.69
N VAL A 659 -26.31 2.18 -27.67
CA VAL A 659 -27.48 1.78 -28.50
C VAL A 659 -27.94 0.40 -28.03
N ASP A 660 -27.05 -0.59 -28.07
CA ASP A 660 -27.27 -1.93 -27.59
C ASP A 660 -26.85 -1.99 -26.11
N THR A 661 -27.81 -1.89 -25.22
CA THR A 661 -27.57 -1.89 -23.78
C THR A 661 -27.76 -3.27 -23.18
N THR A 662 -26.96 -3.59 -22.16
CA THR A 662 -27.11 -4.84 -21.41
C THR A 662 -27.90 -4.56 -20.13
N PRO A 663 -29.01 -5.30 -19.87
CA PRO A 663 -29.69 -5.18 -18.57
C PRO A 663 -28.80 -5.73 -17.45
N VAL A 664 -28.50 -4.89 -16.47
CA VAL A 664 -27.72 -5.22 -15.28
C VAL A 664 -28.62 -5.09 -14.07
N LYS A 665 -28.82 -6.20 -13.38
CA LYS A 665 -29.61 -6.22 -12.16
C LYS A 665 -28.88 -5.51 -11.04
N VAL A 666 -29.54 -4.53 -10.41
CA VAL A 666 -29.04 -3.79 -9.25
C VAL A 666 -29.89 -4.14 -8.04
N ASP A 667 -29.33 -4.85 -7.07
CA ASP A 667 -29.99 -5.32 -5.85
C ASP A 667 -29.28 -4.81 -4.60
N CYS A 668 -29.18 -3.49 -4.46
CA CYS A 668 -28.51 -2.86 -3.33
C CYS A 668 -29.46 -1.98 -2.51
N TYR A 669 -29.05 -1.67 -1.26
CA TYR A 669 -29.79 -0.75 -0.39
C TYR A 669 -29.95 0.62 -1.04
N ASN A 670 -31.15 1.19 -0.91
CA ASN A 670 -31.50 2.52 -1.40
C ASN A 670 -31.50 2.69 -2.93
N TRP A 671 -31.31 1.64 -3.71
CA TRP A 671 -31.52 1.71 -5.16
C TRP A 671 -33.03 1.86 -5.45
N PRO A 672 -33.43 2.78 -6.33
CA PRO A 672 -34.85 3.06 -6.57
C PRO A 672 -35.64 1.92 -7.26
N GLY A 673 -34.95 0.82 -7.59
CA GLY A 673 -35.51 -0.37 -8.20
C GLY A 673 -35.32 -0.45 -9.71
N GLY A 674 -35.46 -1.67 -10.26
CA GLY A 674 -35.31 -1.97 -11.67
C GLY A 674 -33.86 -2.27 -12.09
N ASP A 675 -33.73 -2.84 -13.29
CA ASP A 675 -32.43 -3.10 -13.91
C ASP A 675 -31.84 -1.82 -14.51
N LEU A 676 -30.54 -1.69 -14.45
CA LEU A 676 -29.80 -0.66 -15.16
C LEU A 676 -29.58 -1.10 -16.62
N ALA A 677 -29.97 -0.30 -17.58
CA ALA A 677 -29.60 -0.51 -18.99
C ALA A 677 -28.16 -0.04 -19.22
N SER A 678 -27.19 -0.92 -18.96
CA SER A 678 -25.77 -0.58 -19.02
C SER A 678 -25.28 -0.37 -20.45
N PRO A 679 -24.65 0.77 -20.75
CA PRO A 679 -23.95 0.99 -22.01
C PRO A 679 -22.49 0.50 -21.98
N TYR A 680 -22.01 -0.02 -20.85
CA TYR A 680 -20.58 -0.34 -20.62
C TYR A 680 -20.23 -1.77 -21.00
N ARG A 681 -21.25 -2.64 -21.19
CA ARG A 681 -21.12 -4.07 -21.48
C ARG A 681 -21.86 -4.40 -22.78
N LEU A 682 -21.18 -5.07 -23.70
CA LEU A 682 -21.82 -5.65 -24.89
C LEU A 682 -22.05 -7.13 -24.66
N ARG A 683 -23.25 -7.65 -24.93
CA ARG A 683 -23.66 -9.03 -24.63
C ARG A 683 -24.26 -9.72 -25.83
N TRP A 684 -23.86 -10.95 -26.07
CA TRP A 684 -24.47 -11.92 -26.99
C TRP A 684 -24.90 -13.16 -26.24
N ASP A 685 -26.04 -13.72 -26.55
CA ASP A 685 -26.47 -15.02 -26.04
C ASP A 685 -26.15 -16.09 -27.09
N VAL A 686 -25.05 -16.82 -26.90
CA VAL A 686 -24.39 -17.64 -27.92
C VAL A 686 -24.67 -19.12 -27.69
N PRO A 687 -25.29 -19.86 -28.64
CA PRO A 687 -25.36 -21.32 -28.59
C PRO A 687 -23.91 -21.89 -28.56
N PHE A 688 -23.64 -22.74 -27.58
CA PHE A 688 -22.30 -23.31 -27.46
C PHE A 688 -22.01 -24.25 -28.63
N ALA A 689 -20.89 -24.01 -29.29
CA ALA A 689 -20.21 -24.94 -30.22
C ALA A 689 -18.72 -24.86 -29.99
N PRO A 690 -17.98 -25.99 -29.86
CA PRO A 690 -16.56 -25.97 -29.70
C PRO A 690 -15.83 -25.20 -30.80
N GLY A 691 -14.75 -24.56 -30.48
CA GLY A 691 -13.92 -23.80 -31.42
C GLY A 691 -13.42 -22.49 -30.87
N GLU A 692 -13.35 -21.45 -31.69
CA GLU A 692 -12.84 -20.14 -31.32
C GLU A 692 -13.95 -19.10 -31.30
N LEU A 693 -14.08 -18.40 -30.18
CA LEU A 693 -14.71 -17.09 -30.09
C LEU A 693 -13.68 -15.99 -30.33
N LYS A 694 -14.00 -15.05 -31.20
CA LYS A 694 -13.20 -13.87 -31.47
C LYS A 694 -14.07 -12.63 -31.40
N VAL A 695 -13.61 -11.58 -30.77
CA VAL A 695 -14.23 -10.24 -30.84
C VAL A 695 -13.29 -9.27 -31.51
N ILE A 696 -13.84 -8.38 -32.33
CA ILE A 696 -13.14 -7.23 -32.91
C ILE A 696 -13.85 -5.97 -32.43
N ALA A 697 -13.13 -5.12 -31.74
CA ALA A 697 -13.60 -3.82 -31.29
C ALA A 697 -13.29 -2.75 -32.33
N TYR A 698 -14.21 -1.79 -32.49
CA TYR A 698 -14.10 -0.71 -33.47
C TYR A 698 -14.22 0.65 -32.78
N ARG A 699 -13.53 1.65 -33.35
CA ARG A 699 -13.69 3.08 -33.02
C ARG A 699 -13.82 3.85 -34.31
N ASP A 700 -14.87 4.67 -34.45
CA ASP A 700 -15.20 5.38 -35.72
C ASP A 700 -15.23 4.43 -36.93
N GLY A 701 -15.78 3.23 -36.75
CA GLY A 701 -15.92 2.21 -37.81
C GLY A 701 -14.61 1.47 -38.20
N LYS A 702 -13.48 1.78 -37.55
CA LYS A 702 -12.19 1.12 -37.78
C LYS A 702 -11.88 0.11 -36.69
N PRO A 703 -11.32 -1.07 -36.99
CA PRO A 703 -10.88 -2.03 -35.98
C PRO A 703 -9.72 -1.44 -35.17
N VAL A 704 -9.80 -1.54 -33.82
CA VAL A 704 -8.81 -0.97 -32.90
C VAL A 704 -8.23 -1.99 -31.94
N ALA A 705 -8.97 -3.07 -31.62
CA ALA A 705 -8.51 -4.15 -30.75
C ALA A 705 -9.23 -5.46 -31.07
N GLU A 706 -8.66 -6.57 -30.67
CA GLU A 706 -9.30 -7.89 -30.75
C GLU A 706 -8.95 -8.73 -29.52
N ASP A 707 -9.82 -9.68 -29.21
CA ASP A 707 -9.56 -10.73 -28.22
C ASP A 707 -10.12 -12.07 -28.70
N ARG A 708 -9.55 -13.17 -28.17
CA ARG A 708 -9.88 -14.54 -28.56
C ARG A 708 -9.88 -15.48 -27.37
N VAL A 709 -10.87 -16.33 -27.29
CA VAL A 709 -10.94 -17.47 -26.38
C VAL A 709 -11.27 -18.74 -27.18
N ALA A 710 -10.52 -19.79 -26.93
CA ALA A 710 -10.71 -21.06 -27.66
C ALA A 710 -11.11 -22.19 -26.72
N THR A 711 -11.86 -23.14 -27.25
CA THR A 711 -12.07 -24.42 -26.58
C THR A 711 -10.76 -25.19 -26.51
N ALA A 712 -10.14 -25.23 -25.33
CA ALA A 712 -8.93 -25.98 -25.09
C ALA A 712 -9.20 -27.50 -25.05
N GLY A 713 -8.25 -28.27 -25.51
CA GLY A 713 -8.20 -29.71 -25.39
C GLY A 713 -7.81 -30.17 -23.97
N LYS A 714 -7.21 -31.37 -23.89
CA LYS A 714 -6.68 -31.88 -22.62
C LYS A 714 -5.42 -31.10 -22.24
N PRO A 715 -5.23 -30.77 -20.94
CA PRO A 715 -4.01 -30.19 -20.44
C PRO A 715 -2.78 -31.02 -20.86
N ALA A 716 -1.74 -30.37 -21.36
CA ALA A 716 -0.54 -31.01 -21.91
C ALA A 716 0.78 -30.38 -21.49
N ALA A 717 0.82 -29.06 -21.24
CA ALA A 717 2.05 -28.33 -20.94
C ALA A 717 1.86 -27.27 -19.86
N ILE A 718 2.97 -26.89 -19.23
CA ILE A 718 3.08 -25.73 -18.34
C ILE A 718 3.76 -24.59 -19.09
N GLU A 719 3.24 -23.39 -18.96
CA GLU A 719 3.88 -22.15 -19.39
C GLU A 719 4.27 -21.32 -18.16
N LEU A 720 5.49 -20.76 -18.15
CA LEU A 720 5.99 -19.86 -17.11
C LEU A 720 6.24 -18.46 -17.70
N THR A 721 5.69 -17.45 -17.06
CA THR A 721 5.91 -16.04 -17.43
C THR A 721 6.27 -15.25 -16.18
N ALA A 722 7.48 -14.69 -16.10
CA ALA A 722 7.85 -13.80 -15.01
C ALA A 722 7.47 -12.35 -15.34
N ASP A 723 7.14 -11.57 -14.29
CA ASP A 723 6.99 -10.12 -14.42
C ASP A 723 8.34 -9.44 -14.79
N ARG A 724 9.45 -10.05 -14.38
CA ARG A 724 10.82 -9.70 -14.78
C ARG A 724 11.77 -10.90 -14.60
N THR A 725 12.80 -10.94 -15.42
CA THR A 725 13.84 -12.00 -15.40
C THR A 725 15.19 -11.49 -14.91
N LEU A 726 15.33 -10.20 -14.62
CA LEU A 726 16.49 -9.56 -14.01
C LEU A 726 16.07 -8.98 -12.66
N ILE A 727 16.72 -9.44 -11.58
CA ILE A 727 16.49 -8.99 -10.21
C ILE A 727 17.80 -8.55 -9.55
N GLU A 728 17.71 -7.81 -8.45
CA GLU A 728 18.86 -7.38 -7.66
C GLU A 728 19.18 -8.40 -6.56
N ALA A 729 20.42 -8.48 -6.15
CA ALA A 729 20.80 -9.30 -5.01
C ALA A 729 20.09 -8.82 -3.72
N GLY A 730 19.95 -9.68 -2.71
CA GLY A 730 19.32 -9.35 -1.44
C GLY A 730 17.84 -9.71 -1.36
N GLU A 731 16.94 -8.74 -1.31
CA GLU A 731 15.51 -8.95 -1.03
C GLU A 731 14.58 -8.76 -2.24
N ASP A 732 15.18 -8.63 -3.42
CA ASP A 732 14.40 -8.47 -4.64
C ASP A 732 13.69 -9.76 -5.06
N LEU A 733 12.58 -9.62 -5.80
CA LEU A 733 11.69 -10.72 -6.13
C LEU A 733 11.29 -10.70 -7.60
N ALA A 734 11.07 -11.90 -8.15
CA ALA A 734 10.35 -12.11 -9.41
C ALA A 734 9.06 -12.90 -9.15
N PHE A 735 7.98 -12.49 -9.80
CA PHE A 735 6.67 -13.11 -9.71
C PHE A 735 6.38 -13.90 -10.98
N VAL A 736 6.35 -15.21 -10.87
CA VAL A 736 6.22 -16.10 -12.00
C VAL A 736 4.80 -16.67 -12.09
N THR A 737 4.06 -16.20 -13.09
CA THR A 737 2.74 -16.73 -13.43
C THR A 737 2.88 -18.07 -14.15
N VAL A 738 2.13 -19.06 -13.67
CA VAL A 738 2.00 -20.37 -14.27
C VAL A 738 0.69 -20.46 -15.01
N ARG A 739 0.70 -20.93 -16.24
CA ARG A 739 -0.49 -21.25 -17.03
C ARG A 739 -0.45 -22.68 -17.52
N ILE A 740 -1.60 -23.35 -17.51
CA ILE A 740 -1.72 -24.73 -18.04
C ILE A 740 -2.33 -24.64 -19.43
N LEU A 741 -1.65 -25.23 -20.40
CA LEU A 741 -1.99 -25.22 -21.83
C LEU A 741 -2.31 -26.62 -22.34
N ASP A 742 -3.10 -26.69 -23.43
CA ASP A 742 -3.28 -27.92 -24.21
C ASP A 742 -2.11 -28.14 -25.19
N ASP A 743 -2.16 -29.23 -25.96
CA ASP A 743 -1.15 -29.59 -26.96
C ASP A 743 -1.07 -28.64 -28.17
N ARG A 744 -2.03 -27.71 -28.29
CA ARG A 744 -2.07 -26.67 -29.33
C ARG A 744 -1.69 -25.29 -28.78
N GLY A 745 -1.36 -25.19 -27.50
CA GLY A 745 -1.03 -23.94 -26.83
C GLY A 745 -2.24 -23.14 -26.38
N ASN A 746 -3.46 -23.69 -26.40
CA ASN A 746 -4.63 -23.00 -25.88
C ASN A 746 -4.67 -23.10 -24.34
N PHE A 747 -5.06 -22.01 -23.70
CA PHE A 747 -5.22 -21.96 -22.24
C PHE A 747 -6.32 -22.90 -21.76
N CYS A 748 -6.04 -23.71 -20.74
CA CYS A 748 -6.96 -24.66 -20.13
C CYS A 748 -7.62 -24.06 -18.88
N PRO A 749 -8.78 -23.36 -19.00
CA PRO A 749 -9.36 -22.58 -17.90
C PRO A 749 -10.00 -23.41 -16.79
N ARG A 750 -10.08 -24.73 -16.97
CA ARG A 750 -10.62 -25.68 -15.98
C ARG A 750 -9.53 -26.57 -15.37
N ALA A 751 -8.26 -26.34 -15.72
CA ALA A 751 -7.17 -27.14 -15.17
C ALA A 751 -6.93 -26.82 -13.70
N ASP A 752 -6.75 -27.87 -12.89
CA ASP A 752 -6.54 -27.80 -11.44
C ASP A 752 -5.34 -28.63 -10.98
N HIS A 753 -4.38 -28.88 -11.88
CA HIS A 753 -3.19 -29.69 -11.62
C HIS A 753 -2.37 -29.10 -10.47
N ARG A 754 -1.81 -30.01 -9.65
CA ARG A 754 -0.82 -29.62 -8.64
C ARG A 754 0.52 -29.43 -9.34
N VAL A 755 1.03 -28.21 -9.29
CA VAL A 755 2.33 -27.83 -9.85
C VAL A 755 3.36 -27.83 -8.72
N GLU A 756 4.47 -28.54 -8.93
CA GLU A 756 5.61 -28.59 -8.03
C GLU A 756 6.72 -27.69 -8.56
N PHE A 757 7.39 -26.96 -7.65
CA PHE A 757 8.40 -25.97 -7.95
C PHE A 757 9.73 -26.34 -7.34
N GLU A 758 10.80 -26.20 -8.12
CA GLU A 758 12.18 -26.35 -7.69
C GLU A 758 13.01 -25.17 -8.21
N THR A 759 13.84 -24.59 -7.35
CA THR A 759 14.85 -23.61 -7.75
C THR A 759 16.21 -24.27 -7.82
N SER A 760 17.01 -23.91 -8.82
CA SER A 760 18.42 -24.30 -8.83
C SER A 760 19.19 -23.54 -7.75
N ARG A 761 20.45 -23.98 -7.50
CA ARG A 761 21.33 -23.29 -6.54
C ARG A 761 21.43 -21.79 -6.88
N GLY A 762 21.35 -20.96 -5.87
CA GLY A 762 21.39 -19.50 -5.97
C GLY A 762 20.02 -18.86 -6.02
N GLY A 763 18.93 -19.64 -6.17
CA GLY A 763 17.57 -19.13 -6.06
C GLY A 763 16.80 -19.79 -4.92
N ARG A 764 15.85 -19.09 -4.35
CA ARG A 764 14.91 -19.60 -3.35
C ARG A 764 13.46 -19.40 -3.82
N LEU A 765 12.62 -20.39 -3.54
CA LEU A 765 11.17 -20.24 -3.63
C LEU A 765 10.70 -19.53 -2.37
N VAL A 766 10.10 -18.37 -2.51
CA VAL A 766 9.68 -17.53 -1.38
C VAL A 766 8.25 -17.85 -0.97
N ALA A 767 7.35 -17.91 -1.97
CA ALA A 767 5.96 -18.26 -1.73
C ALA A 767 5.30 -18.82 -3.00
N VAL A 768 4.16 -19.48 -2.81
CA VAL A 768 3.27 -19.93 -3.88
C VAL A 768 1.82 -19.54 -3.56
N GLY A 769 0.98 -19.37 -4.58
CA GLY A 769 -0.43 -19.10 -4.41
C GLY A 769 -1.21 -19.30 -5.69
N ASN A 770 -2.55 -19.32 -5.61
CA ASN A 770 -3.38 -19.52 -6.81
C ASN A 770 -4.56 -18.57 -6.95
N GLY A 771 -4.79 -17.70 -5.95
CA GLY A 771 -5.90 -16.76 -5.94
C GLY A 771 -7.26 -17.36 -5.61
N ASP A 772 -7.32 -18.64 -5.23
CA ASP A 772 -8.54 -19.27 -4.71
C ASP A 772 -8.73 -18.90 -3.25
N ALA A 773 -9.79 -18.17 -2.94
CA ALA A 773 -10.12 -17.71 -1.60
C ALA A 773 -10.41 -18.84 -0.59
N THR A 774 -10.49 -20.07 -1.05
CA THR A 774 -10.75 -21.28 -0.25
C THR A 774 -9.52 -22.17 -0.12
N SER A 775 -8.40 -21.81 -0.75
CA SER A 775 -7.18 -22.62 -0.74
C SER A 775 -6.46 -22.54 0.60
N THR A 776 -6.42 -23.64 1.33
CA THR A 776 -5.64 -23.75 2.58
C THR A 776 -4.20 -24.25 2.37
N ASN A 777 -3.70 -24.23 1.13
CA ASN A 777 -2.31 -24.57 0.83
C ASN A 777 -1.38 -23.56 1.50
N PRO A 778 -0.39 -23.99 2.32
CA PRO A 778 0.56 -23.07 2.91
C PRO A 778 1.29 -22.25 1.82
N PHE A 779 1.41 -20.97 2.00
CA PHE A 779 2.10 -20.13 1.01
C PHE A 779 3.60 -20.44 0.88
N GLN A 780 4.22 -20.98 1.95
CA GLN A 780 5.62 -21.41 1.94
C GLN A 780 5.82 -22.84 1.42
N ALA A 781 4.78 -23.48 0.85
CA ALA A 781 4.91 -24.80 0.26
C ALA A 781 5.74 -24.78 -1.03
N SER A 782 6.31 -25.93 -1.39
CA SER A 782 7.01 -26.10 -2.67
C SER A 782 6.08 -26.45 -3.83
N SER A 783 4.77 -26.45 -3.61
CA SER A 783 3.80 -26.80 -4.65
C SER A 783 2.48 -26.06 -4.43
N CYS A 784 1.77 -25.82 -5.52
CA CYS A 784 0.46 -25.20 -5.50
C CYS A 784 -0.47 -25.85 -6.53
N ARG A 785 -1.76 -26.01 -6.19
CA ARG A 785 -2.76 -26.45 -7.16
C ARG A 785 -3.15 -25.26 -8.05
N ALA A 786 -3.18 -25.43 -9.36
CA ALA A 786 -3.72 -24.39 -10.23
C ALA A 786 -5.20 -24.15 -9.95
N PHE A 787 -5.61 -22.89 -9.97
CA PHE A 787 -7.01 -22.46 -9.88
C PHE A 787 -7.41 -21.78 -11.19
N SER A 788 -8.47 -22.31 -11.83
CA SER A 788 -8.87 -21.86 -13.16
C SER A 788 -7.66 -21.79 -14.12
N GLY A 789 -6.86 -22.87 -14.15
CA GLY A 789 -5.72 -23.02 -15.05
C GLY A 789 -4.45 -22.25 -14.68
N MET A 790 -4.39 -21.56 -13.56
CA MET A 790 -3.28 -20.67 -13.19
C MET A 790 -2.86 -20.83 -11.74
N CYS A 791 -1.58 -20.55 -11.45
CA CYS A 791 -1.04 -20.28 -10.12
C CYS A 791 0.18 -19.35 -10.21
N LEU A 792 0.71 -18.97 -9.06
CA LEU A 792 1.85 -18.05 -8.92
C LEU A 792 2.97 -18.74 -8.12
N ALA A 793 4.21 -18.55 -8.55
CA ALA A 793 5.41 -18.77 -7.75
C ALA A 793 6.16 -17.46 -7.58
N ILE A 794 6.59 -17.15 -6.36
CA ILE A 794 7.40 -15.97 -6.02
C ILE A 794 8.80 -16.48 -5.70
N VAL A 795 9.80 -15.97 -6.42
CA VAL A 795 11.19 -16.39 -6.29
C VAL A 795 12.11 -15.21 -6.04
N GLY A 796 13.21 -15.44 -5.35
CA GLY A 796 14.23 -14.46 -5.08
C GLY A 796 15.63 -15.07 -5.02
N PRO A 797 16.69 -14.25 -4.87
CA PRO A 797 18.06 -14.75 -4.74
C PRO A 797 18.28 -15.43 -3.39
N ASP A 798 19.14 -16.44 -3.34
CA ASP A 798 19.59 -17.09 -2.13
C ASP A 798 21.11 -17.04 -2.03
N GLN A 799 21.63 -16.19 -1.14
CA GLN A 799 23.05 -16.07 -0.79
C GLN A 799 24.02 -15.90 -1.99
N ILE A 800 23.54 -15.35 -3.10
CA ILE A 800 24.40 -14.97 -4.23
C ILE A 800 24.39 -13.47 -4.42
N GLU A 801 25.57 -12.92 -4.71
CA GLU A 801 25.73 -11.50 -5.02
C GLU A 801 25.47 -11.22 -6.50
N ASP A 802 25.79 -12.21 -7.36
CA ASP A 802 25.51 -12.20 -8.80
C ASP A 802 25.36 -13.62 -9.34
N GLY A 803 24.72 -13.77 -10.47
CA GLY A 803 24.59 -15.07 -11.13
C GLY A 803 23.25 -15.33 -11.78
N ILE A 804 22.97 -16.59 -11.99
CA ILE A 804 21.75 -17.06 -12.65
C ILE A 804 21.22 -18.26 -11.87
N PHE A 805 19.91 -18.26 -11.64
CA PHE A 805 19.21 -19.46 -11.17
C PHE A 805 18.01 -19.77 -12.06
N ALA A 806 17.54 -21.01 -12.01
CA ALA A 806 16.37 -21.44 -12.75
C ALA A 806 15.24 -21.84 -11.80
N LEU A 807 14.01 -21.49 -12.15
CA LEU A 807 12.79 -22.06 -11.61
C LEU A 807 12.29 -23.14 -12.55
N ARG A 808 12.11 -24.35 -12.02
CA ARG A 808 11.49 -25.46 -12.72
C ARG A 808 10.10 -25.73 -12.16
N ALA A 809 9.11 -25.89 -13.05
CA ALA A 809 7.74 -26.27 -12.69
C ALA A 809 7.38 -27.61 -13.34
N THR A 810 6.80 -28.52 -12.55
CA THR A 810 6.38 -29.85 -13.00
C THR A 810 4.98 -30.17 -12.50
N ALA A 811 4.23 -30.94 -13.27
CA ALA A 811 2.97 -31.54 -12.83
C ALA A 811 2.76 -32.89 -13.55
N PRO A 812 2.03 -33.84 -12.93
CA PRO A 812 1.76 -35.13 -13.56
C PRO A 812 1.09 -34.98 -14.93
N ALA A 813 1.60 -35.69 -15.92
CA ALA A 813 1.11 -35.74 -17.30
C ALA A 813 1.19 -34.41 -18.10
N LEU A 814 1.92 -33.44 -17.61
CA LEU A 814 2.21 -32.18 -18.33
C LEU A 814 3.69 -32.09 -18.69
N GLU A 815 4.00 -31.47 -19.81
CA GLU A 815 5.36 -31.08 -20.14
C GLU A 815 5.87 -30.06 -19.12
N PRO A 816 7.04 -30.29 -18.50
CA PRO A 816 7.60 -29.36 -17.52
C PRO A 816 8.10 -28.09 -18.19
N ALA A 817 8.13 -27.00 -17.43
CA ALA A 817 8.69 -25.73 -17.87
C ALA A 817 9.87 -25.29 -16.98
N VAL A 818 10.80 -24.55 -17.58
CA VAL A 818 11.96 -23.97 -16.88
C VAL A 818 12.07 -22.50 -17.28
N LEU A 819 12.24 -21.64 -16.28
CA LEU A 819 12.47 -20.21 -16.46
C LEU A 819 13.78 -19.81 -15.78
N THR A 820 14.58 -19.01 -16.44
CA THR A 820 15.86 -18.51 -15.92
C THR A 820 15.70 -17.08 -15.40
N ILE A 821 16.26 -16.83 -14.21
CA ILE A 821 16.31 -15.52 -13.55
C ILE A 821 17.78 -15.12 -13.39
N GLU A 822 18.11 -13.94 -13.83
CA GLU A 822 19.44 -13.31 -13.68
C GLU A 822 19.45 -12.43 -12.44
N VAL A 823 20.52 -12.52 -11.64
CA VAL A 823 20.74 -11.72 -10.43
C VAL A 823 21.96 -10.84 -10.66
N LYS A 824 21.82 -9.54 -10.52
CA LYS A 824 22.92 -8.57 -10.54
C LYS A 824 23.24 -8.10 -9.10
N PRO A 825 24.49 -7.72 -8.81
CA PRO A 825 24.84 -7.11 -7.55
C PRO A 825 24.08 -5.80 -7.32
N ASN A 826 23.82 -5.50 -6.06
CA ASN A 826 23.26 -4.20 -5.65
C ASN A 826 24.24 -3.05 -5.88
#